data_4dfd48f6c944fd35a8129dadb6d1842e
#
_entry.id   4dfd48f6c944fd35a8129dadb6d1842e
#
_cell.length_a   1.000
_cell.length_b   1.000
_cell.length_c   1.000
_cell.angle_alpha   90.00
_cell.angle_beta   90.00
_cell.angle_gamma   90.00
#
_symmetry.space_group_name_H-M   'P 1'
#
loop_
_entity.id
_entity.type
_entity.pdbx_description
1 polymer ?
#
loop_
_entity_poly.entity_id
_entity_poly.type
_entity_poly.pdbx_seq_one_letter_code
_entity_poly.pdbx_strand_id
1 'polypeptide(L)'
;MTQSAWQSSPPGSLYDYIRVASFSLGPDGRIEQWSERAEEFFGVSASEALGQDPITAFVPEDQRTRAHERVAEILDGREWIGTVPYRDKAGQEGLAEVYVMPSRSETGRRGALCIAVDVRVLRQIETDLASSQAVFGQSPMGFILFDTNLKLLRVNQRFSTVFGRNPGDHRGRTPHDFLSRVEADRLTAALKQVLDSGDPVLDMTIVGTVPSGSGTNNRRRWAISLYRLHSGSGRPIGVAGVAQDVTGRQRAEREAAHTRRNLALLNEASRRIGSSLDLETTARELLDVAVPHFCDLASVDLYQALLVGEEGPVGTADGSGEVRRVAFASAVSDAPVTPLDGGHAGGPVSVGAVHRYPFNSPWASALRTAQTQVIGADAGDGEVELGELGGGLVQSTLAVPVVARDTVLGLVQFARAKGSEPFSERDRMLAEELAARAAVFIDNARLYRREHERALILQRSLLPPGNPEAAGLDIACRYLPGNMETEVGGDWFDVIELPGHRTALVVGDVMGRGLRAAVAMGELRTAVRTLALLDIEPADVLSALDEVARGLGGSGDGRSSRRGKGSDGSDLSEVYLATCVYAVYDAITRRVTIANAGHLPPVLVEPGEQAMMLEVPTGMPLGVGGEPFEEVEVDLPDGALLALYTDGLVESRNHPLDEGLRAFRAALDEPQRPLEDVCDHILARLDTAHGEDDIALLMARVHGLPADSVGDWTLEPNPRSVARARELARDCLVSWDMAALVDTTELLVSELVTNALRHGQGDIRLRLLRDRTLVCEVWDDALAQPRRRRARATDEGGRGLQLVSLLSTRWGSRRTHRGKTVWFELDLPSDGGGSTGEDTIEALLSLF
;
A
#
# COMPACT_ATOMS: atom_id res chain seq x y z
N MET A 1 -2.79 103.13 10.99
CA MET A 1 -2.73 102.56 12.32
C MET A 1 -3.22 101.12 12.31
N THR A 2 -2.35 100.16 12.10
CA THR A 2 -2.64 98.72 12.22
C THR A 2 -1.59 98.13 13.16
N GLN A 3 -2.04 97.87 14.42
CA GLN A 3 -1.27 97.09 15.35
C GLN A 3 -0.98 95.71 14.75
N SER A 4 0.24 95.51 14.30
CA SER A 4 0.73 94.13 13.98
C SER A 4 0.87 93.43 15.33
N ALA A 5 -0.08 92.49 15.58
CA ALA A 5 0.04 91.58 16.72
C ALA A 5 1.32 90.72 16.59
N TRP A 6 2.29 91.04 17.46
CA TRP A 6 3.43 90.18 17.67
C TRP A 6 2.95 88.84 18.27
N GLN A 7 2.93 87.74 17.46
CA GLN A 7 2.64 86.42 17.97
C GLN A 7 3.94 85.80 18.45
N SER A 8 3.99 85.43 19.75
CA SER A 8 5.08 84.66 20.29
C SER A 8 5.11 83.28 19.53
N SER A 9 6.31 82.80 19.28
CA SER A 9 6.45 81.41 18.70
C SER A 9 5.76 80.41 19.64
N PRO A 10 5.01 79.44 19.08
CA PRO A 10 4.33 78.42 19.89
C PRO A 10 5.35 77.61 20.68
N PRO A 11 5.01 77.16 21.90
CA PRO A 11 5.86 76.24 22.68
C PRO A 11 6.24 75.00 21.85
N GLY A 12 7.52 74.62 21.89
CA GLY A 12 8.05 73.49 21.12
C GLY A 12 8.52 73.88 19.70
N SER A 13 8.61 75.19 19.40
CA SER A 13 9.26 75.63 18.17
C SER A 13 10.79 75.37 18.20
N LEU A 14 11.45 75.32 17.04
CA LEU A 14 12.91 75.18 16.93
C LEU A 14 13.69 76.17 17.78
N TYR A 15 13.10 77.38 17.99
CA TYR A 15 13.68 78.45 18.83
C TYR A 15 13.65 78.09 20.32
N ASP A 16 12.74 77.26 20.80
CA ASP A 16 12.73 76.74 22.18
C ASP A 16 13.83 75.73 22.46
N TYR A 17 14.25 74.98 21.40
CA TYR A 17 15.36 74.04 21.51
C TYR A 17 16.71 74.70 21.40
N ILE A 18 16.85 75.75 20.56
CA ILE A 18 18.09 76.56 20.43
C ILE A 18 18.03 77.64 21.46
N ARG A 19 18.46 77.37 22.67
CA ARG A 19 18.53 78.36 23.77
C ARG A 19 19.60 79.39 23.43
N VAL A 20 19.20 80.47 22.73
CA VAL A 20 20.07 81.54 22.28
C VAL A 20 20.18 82.59 23.39
N ALA A 21 21.31 82.66 23.99
CA ALA A 21 21.64 83.78 24.92
C ALA A 21 22.07 84.98 24.15
N SER A 22 21.51 86.16 24.44
CA SER A 22 21.91 87.45 23.84
C SER A 22 22.24 88.51 24.88
N PHE A 23 23.28 89.23 24.66
CA PHE A 23 23.69 90.35 25.54
C PHE A 23 24.44 91.44 24.72
N SER A 24 24.47 92.66 25.21
CA SER A 24 25.19 93.68 24.53
C SER A 24 26.33 94.26 25.40
N LEU A 25 27.37 94.63 24.68
CA LEU A 25 28.53 95.29 25.31
C LEU A 25 28.57 96.76 24.95
N GLY A 26 28.90 97.58 25.96
CA GLY A 26 29.17 99.03 25.81
C GLY A 26 30.54 99.34 25.20
N PRO A 27 30.88 100.63 24.96
CA PRO A 27 32.16 101.07 24.39
C PRO A 27 33.36 100.63 25.24
N ASP A 28 33.16 100.49 26.56
CA ASP A 28 34.18 100.03 27.49
C ASP A 28 34.29 98.50 27.63
N GLY A 29 33.56 97.79 26.75
CA GLY A 29 33.54 96.32 26.74
C GLY A 29 32.76 95.72 27.88
N ARG A 30 31.99 96.46 28.65
CA ARG A 30 31.17 96.00 29.76
C ARG A 30 29.73 95.69 29.29
N ILE A 31 29.06 94.72 29.95
CA ILE A 31 27.67 94.28 29.65
C ILE A 31 26.73 95.42 29.90
N GLU A 32 26.00 95.91 28.86
CA GLU A 32 24.95 96.96 28.99
C GLU A 32 23.53 96.40 29.03
N GLN A 33 23.30 95.27 28.31
CA GLN A 33 22.05 94.59 28.26
C GLN A 33 22.28 93.04 28.46
N TRP A 34 21.33 92.41 29.15
CA TRP A 34 21.41 91.02 29.47
C TRP A 34 20.02 90.39 29.29
N SER A 35 19.88 89.40 28.40
CA SER A 35 18.59 88.72 28.17
C SER A 35 18.30 87.66 29.24
N GLU A 36 17.02 87.37 29.43
CA GLU A 36 16.59 86.31 30.32
C GLU A 36 17.23 84.90 29.90
N ARG A 37 17.46 84.72 28.62
CA ARG A 37 18.15 83.55 28.11
C ARG A 37 19.66 83.52 28.41
N ALA A 38 20.25 84.73 28.53
CA ALA A 38 21.65 84.78 28.97
C ALA A 38 21.74 84.53 30.49
N GLU A 39 20.74 84.89 31.23
CA GLU A 39 20.62 84.56 32.65
C GLU A 39 20.54 83.03 32.83
N GLU A 40 19.66 82.34 32.07
CA GLU A 40 19.58 80.87 32.06
C GLU A 40 20.86 80.20 31.63
N PHE A 41 21.56 80.81 30.63
CA PHE A 41 22.74 80.22 29.99
C PHE A 41 23.97 80.25 30.86
N PHE A 42 24.25 81.42 31.45
CA PHE A 42 25.41 81.65 32.30
C PHE A 42 25.14 81.50 33.80
N GLY A 43 23.87 81.33 34.21
CA GLY A 43 23.47 81.21 35.60
C GLY A 43 23.59 82.50 36.43
N VAL A 44 23.69 83.68 35.78
CA VAL A 44 23.91 84.97 36.40
C VAL A 44 22.76 85.93 36.11
N SER A 45 22.12 86.55 37.15
CA SER A 45 21.02 87.47 36.95
C SER A 45 21.43 88.74 36.21
N ALA A 46 20.50 89.41 35.58
CA ALA A 46 20.79 90.66 34.90
C ALA A 46 21.37 91.68 35.83
N SER A 47 20.91 91.75 37.11
CA SER A 47 21.43 92.63 38.11
C SER A 47 22.92 92.37 38.50
N GLU A 48 23.32 91.18 38.41
CA GLU A 48 24.74 90.78 38.66
C GLU A 48 25.62 90.88 37.42
N ALA A 49 25.11 90.74 36.26
CA ALA A 49 25.83 90.72 34.98
C ALA A 49 26.10 92.18 34.48
N LEU A 50 25.15 93.09 34.62
CA LEU A 50 25.28 94.48 34.11
C LEU A 50 26.46 95.15 34.69
N GLY A 51 27.27 95.86 33.83
CA GLY A 51 28.47 96.49 34.18
C GLY A 51 29.72 95.68 34.43
N GLN A 52 29.54 94.31 34.37
CA GLN A 52 30.64 93.32 34.44
C GLN A 52 31.36 93.20 33.08
N ASP A 53 32.67 92.92 33.17
CA ASP A 53 33.39 92.42 31.96
C ASP A 53 33.10 90.99 31.70
N PRO A 54 32.42 90.63 30.58
CA PRO A 54 32.01 89.23 30.28
C PRO A 54 33.18 88.22 30.17
N ILE A 55 34.36 88.73 29.78
CA ILE A 55 35.55 87.94 29.68
C ILE A 55 36.06 87.54 31.03
N THR A 56 36.15 88.47 31.93
CA THR A 56 36.60 88.20 33.30
C THR A 56 35.58 87.30 34.00
N ALA A 57 34.26 87.56 33.78
CA ALA A 57 33.16 86.81 34.44
C ALA A 57 32.98 85.40 33.96
N PHE A 58 33.07 85.16 32.64
CA PHE A 58 32.61 83.85 32.05
C PHE A 58 33.70 83.10 31.31
N VAL A 59 34.87 83.75 30.91
CA VAL A 59 35.94 83.05 30.17
C VAL A 59 36.99 82.47 31.10
N PRO A 60 37.47 81.22 30.98
CA PRO A 60 38.55 80.63 31.76
C PRO A 60 39.83 81.55 31.69
N GLU A 61 40.58 81.51 32.76
CA GLU A 61 41.72 82.48 32.95
C GLU A 61 42.81 82.39 31.87
N ASP A 62 43.08 81.21 31.42
CA ASP A 62 44.08 80.90 30.36
C ASP A 62 43.66 81.44 28.98
N GLN A 63 42.39 81.77 28.74
CA GLN A 63 41.86 82.28 27.46
C GLN A 63 41.56 83.76 27.45
N ARG A 64 41.60 84.39 28.62
CA ARG A 64 41.13 85.80 28.80
C ARG A 64 41.91 86.83 27.97
N THR A 65 43.19 86.68 27.88
CA THR A 65 44.05 87.58 27.05
C THR A 65 43.62 87.61 25.59
N ARG A 66 43.39 86.35 25.02
CA ARG A 66 42.95 86.22 23.65
C ARG A 66 41.51 86.68 23.43
N ALA A 67 40.68 86.55 24.40
CA ALA A 67 39.31 86.96 24.31
C ALA A 67 39.19 88.53 24.41
N HIS A 68 40.03 89.19 25.22
CA HIS A 68 40.05 90.64 25.30
C HIS A 68 40.62 91.31 24.00
N GLU A 69 41.63 90.71 23.38
CA GLU A 69 42.14 91.14 22.03
C GLU A 69 40.99 91.09 21.02
N ARG A 70 40.18 90.04 21.04
CA ARG A 70 39.09 89.89 20.11
C ARG A 70 37.95 90.90 20.36
N VAL A 71 37.55 91.11 21.61
CA VAL A 71 36.53 92.10 21.91
C VAL A 71 37.01 93.51 21.49
N ALA A 72 38.28 93.88 21.65
CA ALA A 72 38.84 95.12 21.16
C ALA A 72 38.72 95.23 19.61
N GLU A 73 39.05 94.18 18.85
CA GLU A 73 38.87 94.19 17.40
C GLU A 73 37.34 94.33 17.01
N ILE A 74 36.44 93.74 17.73
CA ILE A 74 34.99 93.82 17.49
C ILE A 74 34.50 95.28 17.73
N LEU A 75 34.87 95.85 18.85
CA LEU A 75 34.52 97.22 19.14
C LEU A 75 35.06 98.20 18.12
N ASP A 76 36.16 97.89 17.42
CA ASP A 76 36.66 98.57 16.24
C ASP A 76 35.85 98.37 14.94
N GLY A 77 34.83 97.59 14.97
CA GLY A 77 33.86 97.41 13.89
C GLY A 77 33.97 96.12 13.07
N ARG A 78 34.67 95.12 13.55
CA ARG A 78 34.75 93.82 12.92
C ARG A 78 33.76 92.89 13.52
N GLU A 79 33.02 92.10 12.65
CA GLU A 79 32.20 91.02 13.10
C GLU A 79 33.06 89.75 13.40
N TRP A 80 32.62 88.94 14.34
CA TRP A 80 33.29 87.70 14.71
C TRP A 80 32.35 86.63 15.01
N ILE A 81 32.64 85.39 14.52
CA ILE A 81 31.98 84.15 14.86
C ILE A 81 33.04 83.16 15.26
N GLY A 82 32.77 82.43 16.35
CA GLY A 82 33.71 81.36 16.76
C GLY A 82 33.29 80.75 18.08
N THR A 83 34.03 79.72 18.47
CA THR A 83 33.71 78.94 19.68
C THR A 83 34.52 79.47 20.84
N VAL A 84 33.87 79.87 21.96
CA VAL A 84 34.50 80.34 23.16
C VAL A 84 34.25 79.43 24.32
N PRO A 85 35.25 78.93 25.03
CA PRO A 85 35.03 78.20 26.27
C PRO A 85 34.48 79.24 27.31
N TYR A 86 33.46 78.79 28.04
CA TYR A 86 32.88 79.60 29.12
C TYR A 86 32.76 78.74 30.37
N ARG A 87 32.66 79.51 31.52
CA ARG A 87 32.35 78.95 32.85
C ARG A 87 31.12 79.59 33.39
N ASP A 88 30.11 78.88 33.77
CA ASP A 88 28.91 79.43 34.37
C ASP A 88 29.12 79.78 35.89
N LYS A 89 28.14 80.38 36.53
CA LYS A 89 28.17 80.76 37.99
C LYS A 89 28.36 79.48 38.87
N ALA A 90 27.92 78.27 38.43
CA ALA A 90 28.05 77.02 39.21
C ALA A 90 29.47 76.39 39.00
N GLY A 91 30.34 77.00 38.19
CA GLY A 91 31.66 76.53 37.90
C GLY A 91 31.73 75.47 36.81
N GLN A 92 30.61 75.23 36.12
CA GLN A 92 30.60 74.26 34.99
C GLN A 92 31.24 74.90 33.78
N GLU A 93 32.17 74.16 33.15
CA GLU A 93 32.80 74.55 31.89
C GLU A 93 32.03 74.09 30.72
N GLY A 94 31.87 74.88 29.68
CA GLY A 94 31.20 74.57 28.44
C GLY A 94 31.87 75.32 27.27
N LEU A 95 31.42 75.05 26.09
CA LEU A 95 31.81 75.70 24.84
C LEU A 95 30.57 76.37 24.26
N ALA A 96 30.63 77.65 24.05
CA ALA A 96 29.58 78.46 23.40
C ALA A 96 30.08 78.85 22.00
N GLU A 97 29.23 78.65 20.99
CA GLU A 97 29.42 79.32 19.71
C GLU A 97 28.81 80.71 19.84
N VAL A 98 29.68 81.67 19.67
CA VAL A 98 29.36 83.09 19.87
C VAL A 98 29.46 83.83 18.58
N TYR A 99 28.45 84.55 18.20
CA TYR A 99 28.39 85.49 17.11
C TYR A 99 28.34 86.94 17.71
N VAL A 100 29.34 87.76 17.40
CA VAL A 100 29.45 89.09 17.92
C VAL A 100 29.41 90.07 16.75
N MET A 101 28.46 90.95 16.81
CA MET A 101 28.24 92.01 15.80
C MET A 101 28.45 93.36 16.43
N PRO A 102 29.23 94.19 15.76
CA PRO A 102 29.41 95.62 16.19
C PRO A 102 28.03 96.30 16.14
N SER A 103 27.71 97.12 17.16
CA SER A 103 26.47 97.86 17.27
C SER A 103 26.76 99.35 17.55
N ARG A 104 25.85 100.20 17.14
CA ARG A 104 25.93 101.66 17.51
C ARG A 104 24.61 102.05 18.20
N SER A 105 24.71 102.69 19.32
CA SER A 105 23.54 103.28 20.00
C SER A 105 23.02 104.51 19.26
N GLU A 106 21.79 104.85 19.52
CA GLU A 106 21.17 106.08 18.96
C GLU A 106 21.99 107.35 19.27
N THR A 107 22.79 107.33 20.31
CA THR A 107 23.75 108.37 20.67
C THR A 107 25.10 108.24 19.97
N GLY A 108 25.28 107.35 18.97
CA GLY A 108 26.51 107.13 18.21
C GLY A 108 27.64 106.46 19.01
N ARG A 109 27.40 106.01 20.21
CA ARG A 109 28.40 105.17 20.93
C ARG A 109 28.56 103.80 20.29
N ARG A 110 29.83 103.40 20.18
CA ARG A 110 30.13 102.04 19.70
C ARG A 110 29.85 100.97 20.78
N GLY A 111 29.30 99.85 20.42
CA GLY A 111 29.08 98.68 21.25
C GLY A 111 29.09 97.43 20.46
N ALA A 112 28.74 96.29 21.07
CA ALA A 112 28.62 95.02 20.36
C ALA A 112 27.41 94.21 20.84
N LEU A 113 26.72 93.51 19.93
CA LEU A 113 25.68 92.55 20.26
C LEU A 113 26.29 91.15 20.18
N CYS A 114 26.19 90.42 21.26
CA CYS A 114 26.66 89.07 21.41
C CYS A 114 25.50 88.11 21.39
N ILE A 115 25.57 87.07 20.59
CA ILE A 115 24.66 85.99 20.53
C ILE A 115 25.43 84.72 20.84
N ALA A 116 25.06 83.93 21.89
CA ALA A 116 25.76 82.69 22.29
C ALA A 116 24.80 81.51 22.31
N VAL A 117 25.30 80.34 21.83
CA VAL A 117 24.56 79.10 21.81
C VAL A 117 25.49 78.00 22.34
N ASP A 118 24.98 77.04 23.14
CA ASP A 118 25.78 75.90 23.63
C ASP A 118 26.08 74.98 22.49
N VAL A 119 27.39 74.68 22.27
CA VAL A 119 27.88 73.80 21.22
C VAL A 119 27.31 72.41 21.40
N ARG A 120 26.99 71.96 22.64
CA ARG A 120 26.39 70.61 22.90
C ARG A 120 25.00 70.49 22.26
N VAL A 121 24.18 71.55 22.35
CA VAL A 121 22.85 71.62 21.76
C VAL A 121 22.94 71.60 20.23
N LEU A 122 23.85 72.33 19.65
CA LEU A 122 24.07 72.33 18.19
C LEU A 122 24.52 70.97 17.69
N ARG A 123 25.48 70.33 18.39
CA ARG A 123 25.93 68.98 18.05
C ARG A 123 24.85 67.95 18.20
N GLN A 124 23.97 68.07 19.21
CA GLN A 124 22.85 67.12 19.36
C GLN A 124 21.87 67.25 18.18
N ILE A 125 21.52 68.48 17.79
CA ILE A 125 20.65 68.75 16.65
C ILE A 125 21.30 68.21 15.36
N GLU A 126 22.61 68.44 15.15
CA GLU A 126 23.33 67.86 13.99
C GLU A 126 23.33 66.32 13.98
N THR A 127 23.55 65.73 15.16
CA THR A 127 23.53 64.28 15.30
C THR A 127 22.13 63.68 15.05
N ASP A 128 21.08 64.31 15.64
CA ASP A 128 19.68 63.89 15.45
C ASP A 128 19.26 64.05 13.98
N LEU A 129 19.66 65.15 13.34
CA LEU A 129 19.40 65.36 11.92
C LEU A 129 20.15 64.39 11.04
N ALA A 130 21.47 64.18 11.31
CA ALA A 130 22.29 63.19 10.57
C ALA A 130 21.73 61.75 10.75
N SER A 131 21.38 61.40 11.97
CA SER A 131 20.76 60.12 12.30
C SER A 131 19.44 59.92 11.53
N SER A 132 18.56 60.94 11.58
CA SER A 132 17.29 60.92 10.86
C SER A 132 17.50 60.81 9.34
N GLN A 133 18.50 61.52 8.79
CA GLN A 133 18.85 61.48 7.38
C GLN A 133 19.41 60.10 6.98
N ALA A 134 20.27 59.51 7.84
CA ALA A 134 20.84 58.18 7.60
C ALA A 134 19.74 57.12 7.60
N VAL A 135 18.84 57.10 8.61
CA VAL A 135 17.70 56.18 8.69
C VAL A 135 16.79 56.33 7.48
N PHE A 136 16.45 57.55 7.11
CA PHE A 136 15.60 57.82 5.94
C PHE A 136 16.26 57.39 4.63
N GLY A 137 17.55 57.75 4.43
CA GLY A 137 18.27 57.54 3.16
C GLY A 137 18.74 56.11 2.94
N GLN A 138 19.26 55.45 4.01
CA GLN A 138 19.90 54.13 3.91
C GLN A 138 19.02 52.96 4.26
N SER A 139 17.79 53.19 4.71
CA SER A 139 16.83 52.11 5.07
C SER A 139 16.56 51.21 3.87
N PRO A 140 16.51 49.89 4.11
CA PRO A 140 16.06 48.92 3.10
C PRO A 140 14.56 49.01 2.79
N MET A 141 13.80 49.77 3.60
CA MET A 141 12.39 50.06 3.41
C MET A 141 12.19 51.34 2.60
N GLY A 142 11.13 51.37 1.79
CA GLY A 142 10.72 52.59 1.10
C GLY A 142 10.03 53.55 2.06
N PHE A 143 10.59 54.75 2.30
CA PHE A 143 9.96 55.82 3.06
C PHE A 143 9.33 56.80 2.11
N ILE A 144 8.10 57.22 2.43
CA ILE A 144 7.30 58.19 1.68
C ILE A 144 6.69 59.18 2.67
N LEU A 145 6.72 60.44 2.31
CA LEU A 145 6.07 61.52 3.09
C LEU A 145 5.09 62.22 2.19
N PHE A 146 3.83 62.35 2.68
CA PHE A 146 2.76 63.07 1.99
C PHE A 146 2.45 64.35 2.80
N ASP A 147 2.08 65.43 2.09
CA ASP A 147 1.52 66.65 2.73
C ASP A 147 0.05 66.46 3.08
N THR A 148 -0.56 67.49 3.67
CA THR A 148 -1.99 67.51 4.01
C THR A 148 -2.92 67.49 2.81
N ASN A 149 -2.39 67.76 1.62
CA ASN A 149 -3.10 67.68 0.32
C ASN A 149 -2.86 66.32 -0.36
N LEU A 150 -2.23 65.33 0.34
CA LEU A 150 -1.89 63.99 -0.13
C LEU A 150 -0.94 63.99 -1.34
N LYS A 151 -0.08 65.04 -1.45
CA LYS A 151 0.99 65.09 -2.41
C LYS A 151 2.31 64.65 -1.78
N LEU A 152 3.12 63.93 -2.53
CA LEU A 152 4.43 63.48 -2.08
C LEU A 152 5.35 64.68 -1.80
N LEU A 153 5.80 64.81 -0.57
CA LEU A 153 6.78 65.77 -0.11
C LEU A 153 8.21 65.24 -0.32
N ARG A 154 8.44 64.04 0.09
CA ARG A 154 9.78 63.43 0.08
C ARG A 154 9.67 61.90 -0.02
N VAL A 155 10.59 61.29 -0.70
CA VAL A 155 10.81 59.83 -0.75
C VAL A 155 12.27 59.53 -0.51
N ASN A 156 12.57 58.35 0.01
CA ASN A 156 13.96 57.92 0.16
C ASN A 156 14.49 57.25 -1.12
N GLN A 157 15.82 56.98 -1.16
CA GLN A 157 16.48 56.35 -2.30
C GLN A 157 15.91 54.98 -2.61
N ARG A 158 15.54 54.18 -1.59
CA ARG A 158 14.96 52.83 -1.78
C ARG A 158 13.64 52.89 -2.54
N PHE A 159 12.72 53.76 -2.18
CA PHE A 159 11.47 53.98 -2.90
C PHE A 159 11.74 54.38 -4.38
N SER A 160 12.65 55.36 -4.56
CA SER A 160 13.00 55.85 -5.91
C SER A 160 13.61 54.77 -6.79
N THR A 161 14.50 53.94 -6.28
CA THR A 161 15.11 52.83 -7.02
C THR A 161 14.05 51.83 -7.48
N VAL A 162 13.03 51.55 -6.64
CA VAL A 162 11.94 50.61 -6.98
C VAL A 162 11.09 51.15 -8.13
N PHE A 163 10.80 52.47 -8.16
CA PHE A 163 9.98 53.06 -9.21
C PHE A 163 10.78 53.62 -10.40
N GLY A 164 12.09 53.44 -10.41
CA GLY A 164 12.98 53.80 -11.52
C GLY A 164 13.08 55.31 -11.81
N ARG A 165 12.93 56.17 -10.78
CA ARG A 165 12.98 57.61 -10.89
C ARG A 165 13.83 58.22 -9.77
N ASN A 166 14.39 59.42 -9.98
CA ASN A 166 15.13 60.10 -8.92
C ASN A 166 14.19 60.62 -7.81
N PRO A 167 14.64 60.72 -6.53
CA PRO A 167 13.84 61.20 -5.44
C PRO A 167 13.12 62.52 -5.68
N GLY A 168 13.78 63.45 -6.35
CA GLY A 168 13.25 64.77 -6.69
C GLY A 168 12.02 64.70 -7.65
N ASP A 169 12.02 63.74 -8.57
CA ASP A 169 10.96 63.59 -9.57
C ASP A 169 9.62 63.12 -9.00
N HIS A 170 9.61 62.63 -7.78
CA HIS A 170 8.42 62.20 -7.08
C HIS A 170 7.67 63.32 -6.37
N ARG A 171 8.31 64.48 -6.10
CA ARG A 171 7.75 65.57 -5.33
C ARG A 171 6.52 66.17 -6.02
N GLY A 172 5.47 66.38 -5.24
CA GLY A 172 4.21 66.97 -5.72
C GLY A 172 3.26 65.99 -6.41
N ARG A 173 3.65 64.68 -6.62
CA ARG A 173 2.81 63.63 -7.21
C ARG A 173 1.82 63.09 -6.21
N THR A 174 0.73 62.55 -6.72
CA THR A 174 -0.31 61.83 -5.97
C THR A 174 -0.20 60.34 -6.17
N PRO A 175 -0.86 59.48 -5.37
CA PRO A 175 -0.90 58.00 -5.60
C PRO A 175 -1.32 57.59 -7.01
N HIS A 176 -2.20 58.37 -7.66
CA HIS A 176 -2.68 58.08 -9.02
C HIS A 176 -1.61 58.23 -10.11
N ASP A 177 -0.52 58.92 -9.82
CA ASP A 177 0.55 59.11 -10.79
C ASP A 177 1.53 57.93 -10.92
N PHE A 178 1.44 56.94 -9.99
CA PHE A 178 2.34 55.80 -9.96
C PHE A 178 1.71 54.46 -9.62
N LEU A 179 0.41 54.40 -9.26
CA LEU A 179 -0.35 53.19 -9.01
C LEU A 179 -1.52 53.04 -10.02
N SER A 180 -2.03 51.81 -10.14
CA SER A 180 -3.29 51.59 -10.86
C SER A 180 -4.44 52.32 -10.14
N ARG A 181 -5.50 52.66 -10.87
CA ARG A 181 -6.64 53.42 -10.31
C ARG A 181 -7.19 52.82 -9.02
N VAL A 182 -7.42 51.48 -9.01
CA VAL A 182 -7.96 50.76 -7.84
C VAL A 182 -7.04 50.87 -6.63
N GLU A 183 -5.75 50.63 -6.81
CA GLU A 183 -4.77 50.69 -5.71
C GLU A 183 -4.49 52.14 -5.26
N ALA A 184 -4.54 53.10 -6.19
CA ALA A 184 -4.41 54.51 -5.87
C ALA A 184 -5.59 55.01 -5.05
N ASP A 185 -6.82 54.64 -5.38
CA ASP A 185 -8.02 54.99 -4.63
C ASP A 185 -7.97 54.42 -3.21
N ARG A 186 -7.51 53.13 -3.07
CA ARG A 186 -7.31 52.48 -1.75
C ARG A 186 -6.27 53.22 -0.88
N LEU A 187 -5.12 53.54 -1.46
CA LEU A 187 -4.08 54.28 -0.75
C LEU A 187 -4.54 55.69 -0.36
N THR A 188 -5.21 56.38 -1.26
CA THR A 188 -5.75 57.74 -1.01
C THR A 188 -6.78 57.75 0.13
N ALA A 189 -7.66 56.72 0.17
CA ALA A 189 -8.63 56.58 1.25
C ALA A 189 -7.93 56.31 2.60
N ALA A 190 -6.92 55.46 2.65
CA ALA A 190 -6.13 55.17 3.85
C ALA A 190 -5.34 56.41 4.33
N LEU A 191 -4.74 57.20 3.42
CA LEU A 191 -4.04 58.43 3.74
C LEU A 191 -5.00 59.49 4.36
N LYS A 192 -6.22 59.65 3.80
CA LYS A 192 -7.25 60.53 4.38
C LYS A 192 -7.67 60.05 5.77
N GLN A 193 -7.95 58.77 5.92
CA GLN A 193 -8.30 58.19 7.21
C GLN A 193 -7.24 58.52 8.30
N VAL A 194 -5.95 58.22 8.00
CA VAL A 194 -4.85 58.49 8.94
C VAL A 194 -4.73 59.98 9.24
N LEU A 195 -4.92 60.87 8.24
CA LEU A 195 -4.85 62.30 8.43
C LEU A 195 -5.99 62.83 9.33
N ASP A 196 -7.20 62.30 9.16
CA ASP A 196 -8.40 62.75 9.86
C ASP A 196 -8.50 62.15 11.28
N SER A 197 -8.39 60.79 11.40
CA SER A 197 -8.55 60.13 12.71
C SER A 197 -7.28 60.21 13.57
N GLY A 198 -6.09 60.17 12.94
CA GLY A 198 -4.80 60.00 13.63
C GLY A 198 -4.39 58.57 13.90
N ASP A 199 -5.28 57.61 13.70
CA ASP A 199 -4.99 56.22 13.92
C ASP A 199 -4.11 55.68 12.78
N PRO A 200 -3.04 54.91 13.07
CA PRO A 200 -2.18 54.36 12.03
C PRO A 200 -2.88 53.25 11.24
N VAL A 201 -2.66 53.20 9.94
CA VAL A 201 -3.01 52.06 9.11
C VAL A 201 -1.77 51.16 8.99
N LEU A 202 -1.87 49.89 9.43
CA LEU A 202 -0.73 48.98 9.45
C LEU A 202 -0.88 47.88 8.38
N ASP A 203 0.25 47.51 7.77
CA ASP A 203 0.41 46.38 6.86
C ASP A 203 -0.59 46.32 5.69
N MET A 204 -1.06 47.45 5.21
CA MET A 204 -1.93 47.52 4.04
C MET A 204 -1.20 47.02 2.80
N THR A 205 -1.72 45.98 2.16
CA THR A 205 -1.11 45.42 0.93
C THR A 205 -1.51 46.26 -0.28
N ILE A 206 -0.56 46.78 -1.02
CA ILE A 206 -0.70 47.47 -2.32
C ILE A 206 0.03 46.69 -3.42
N VAL A 207 -0.59 46.59 -4.59
CA VAL A 207 -0.01 45.94 -5.77
C VAL A 207 0.32 47.03 -6.80
N GLY A 208 1.56 47.05 -7.25
CA GLY A 208 2.00 47.99 -8.28
C GLY A 208 2.89 47.33 -9.35
N THR A 209 3.03 47.98 -10.47
CA THR A 209 3.89 47.56 -11.56
C THR A 209 5.17 48.39 -11.54
N VAL A 210 6.32 47.71 -11.55
CA VAL A 210 7.63 48.39 -11.58
C VAL A 210 8.22 48.23 -12.99
N PRO A 211 8.71 49.28 -13.62
CA PRO A 211 9.43 49.19 -14.86
C PRO A 211 10.66 48.25 -14.69
N SER A 212 10.72 47.17 -15.45
CA SER A 212 11.91 46.32 -15.52
C SER A 212 12.77 46.76 -16.68
N GLY A 213 14.09 46.76 -16.51
CA GLY A 213 15.05 47.13 -17.57
C GLY A 213 14.99 46.19 -18.82
N SER A 214 14.23 45.10 -18.77
CA SER A 214 13.96 44.14 -19.85
C SER A 214 12.65 44.38 -20.61
N GLY A 215 11.96 45.51 -20.38
CA GLY A 215 10.72 45.89 -21.06
C GLY A 215 9.45 45.16 -20.55
N THR A 216 9.59 44.22 -19.59
CA THR A 216 8.45 43.56 -18.95
C THR A 216 8.07 44.21 -17.64
N ASN A 217 6.79 44.60 -17.51
CA ASN A 217 6.24 45.16 -16.28
C ASN A 217 6.22 44.11 -15.18
N ASN A 218 7.11 44.20 -14.18
CA ASN A 218 7.15 43.24 -13.07
C ASN A 218 6.16 43.70 -11.96
N ARG A 219 5.12 42.91 -11.74
CA ARG A 219 4.10 43.16 -10.70
C ARG A 219 4.67 42.82 -9.33
N ARG A 220 4.70 43.81 -8.41
CA ARG A 220 5.21 43.64 -7.04
C ARG A 220 4.14 43.96 -6.01
N ARG A 221 4.31 43.40 -4.82
CA ARG A 221 3.43 43.66 -3.66
C ARG A 221 4.21 44.32 -2.55
N TRP A 222 3.64 45.40 -1.99
CA TRP A 222 4.19 46.12 -0.85
C TRP A 222 3.23 46.08 0.32
N ALA A 223 3.75 45.81 1.51
CA ALA A 223 3.08 46.09 2.77
C ALA A 223 3.41 47.54 3.15
N ILE A 224 2.40 48.39 3.29
CA ILE A 224 2.55 49.81 3.59
C ILE A 224 1.89 50.09 4.94
N SER A 225 2.66 50.73 5.85
CA SER A 225 2.15 51.24 7.10
C SER A 225 2.19 52.75 7.08
N LEU A 226 1.11 53.43 7.50
CA LEU A 226 0.89 54.84 7.41
C LEU A 226 0.73 55.45 8.80
N TYR A 227 1.43 56.56 9.09
CA TYR A 227 1.45 57.25 10.37
C TYR A 227 1.25 58.76 10.19
N ARG A 228 0.39 59.38 11.00
CA ARG A 228 0.21 60.83 10.99
C ARG A 228 1.42 61.59 11.53
N LEU A 229 1.89 62.61 10.81
CA LEU A 229 2.96 63.51 11.25
C LEU A 229 2.37 64.81 11.85
N HIS A 230 2.91 65.23 12.99
CA HIS A 230 2.51 66.45 13.68
C HIS A 230 3.67 67.45 13.75
N SER A 231 3.36 68.66 13.78
CA SER A 231 4.28 69.73 14.24
C SER A 231 4.46 69.68 15.77
N GLY A 232 5.45 70.37 16.31
CA GLY A 232 5.63 70.50 17.75
C GLY A 232 4.40 71.13 18.49
N SER A 233 3.51 71.77 17.74
CA SER A 233 2.26 72.29 18.26
C SER A 233 1.06 71.31 18.13
N GLY A 234 1.29 70.10 17.77
CA GLY A 234 0.23 69.07 17.60
C GLY A 234 -0.56 69.17 16.31
N ARG A 235 -0.24 70.15 15.45
CA ARG A 235 -0.94 70.32 14.17
C ARG A 235 -0.49 69.29 13.16
N PRO A 236 -1.42 68.59 12.43
CA PRO A 236 -1.03 67.63 11.41
C PRO A 236 -0.30 68.36 10.27
N ILE A 237 0.88 67.81 9.89
CA ILE A 237 1.71 68.39 8.81
C ILE A 237 1.73 67.44 7.60
N GLY A 238 1.22 66.19 7.77
CA GLY A 238 1.16 65.20 6.68
C GLY A 238 1.07 63.74 7.20
N VAL A 239 1.39 62.79 6.32
CA VAL A 239 1.41 61.34 6.61
C VAL A 239 2.75 60.76 6.17
N ALA A 240 3.39 60.00 7.06
CA ALA A 240 4.55 59.18 6.74
C ALA A 240 4.10 57.77 6.37
N GLY A 241 4.63 57.21 5.30
CA GLY A 241 4.43 55.84 4.90
C GLY A 241 5.74 55.06 4.89
N VAL A 242 5.69 53.84 5.38
CA VAL A 242 6.78 52.87 5.28
C VAL A 242 6.32 51.72 4.40
N ALA A 243 7.01 51.48 3.29
CA ALA A 243 6.67 50.46 2.30
C ALA A 243 7.75 49.36 2.28
N GLN A 244 7.36 48.13 2.50
CA GLN A 244 8.21 46.95 2.42
C GLN A 244 7.81 46.08 1.23
N ASP A 245 8.75 45.71 0.37
CA ASP A 245 8.52 44.76 -0.71
C ASP A 245 8.39 43.33 -0.12
N VAL A 246 7.19 42.81 -0.14
CA VAL A 246 6.86 41.48 0.40
C VAL A 246 6.69 40.42 -0.68
N THR A 247 7.01 40.76 -1.95
CA THR A 247 6.79 39.87 -3.12
C THR A 247 7.54 38.55 -2.98
N GLY A 248 8.82 38.62 -2.64
CA GLY A 248 9.66 37.43 -2.49
C GLY A 248 9.23 36.56 -1.30
N ARG A 249 8.93 37.18 -0.17
CA ARG A 249 8.46 36.50 1.04
C ARG A 249 7.13 35.78 0.79
N GLN A 250 6.15 36.44 0.19
CA GLN A 250 4.86 35.82 -0.10
C GLN A 250 4.95 34.70 -1.13
N ARG A 251 5.88 34.81 -2.11
CA ARG A 251 6.15 33.69 -3.03
C ARG A 251 6.75 32.49 -2.29
N ALA A 252 7.77 32.74 -1.47
CA ALA A 252 8.38 31.66 -0.67
C ALA A 252 7.41 31.02 0.32
N GLU A 253 6.55 31.80 0.97
CA GLU A 253 5.51 31.30 1.86
C GLU A 253 4.48 30.42 1.12
N ARG A 254 4.06 30.83 -0.09
CA ARG A 254 3.16 30.03 -0.94
C ARG A 254 3.85 28.76 -1.41
N GLU A 255 5.11 28.85 -1.87
CA GLU A 255 5.91 27.68 -2.28
C GLU A 255 6.12 26.71 -1.13
N ALA A 256 6.42 27.20 0.07
CA ALA A 256 6.55 26.38 1.26
C ALA A 256 5.21 25.73 1.66
N ALA A 257 4.08 26.43 1.51
CA ALA A 257 2.75 25.90 1.77
C ALA A 257 2.38 24.80 0.76
N HIS A 258 2.67 24.99 -0.54
CA HIS A 258 2.51 23.98 -1.58
C HIS A 258 3.38 22.75 -1.33
N THR A 259 4.66 22.96 -1.02
CA THR A 259 5.58 21.85 -0.73
C THR A 259 5.12 21.04 0.49
N ARG A 260 4.68 21.72 1.57
CA ARG A 260 4.13 21.00 2.74
C ARG A 260 2.87 20.21 2.40
N ARG A 261 1.97 20.76 1.58
CA ARG A 261 0.75 20.07 1.14
C ARG A 261 1.08 18.84 0.31
N ASN A 262 2.03 18.96 -0.63
CA ASN A 262 2.48 17.83 -1.46
C ASN A 262 3.14 16.73 -0.63
N LEU A 263 4.01 17.12 0.33
CA LEU A 263 4.62 16.16 1.25
C LEU A 263 3.59 15.47 2.15
N ALA A 264 2.59 16.20 2.63
CA ALA A 264 1.51 15.63 3.43
C ALA A 264 0.71 14.59 2.62
N LEU A 265 0.41 14.91 1.36
CA LEU A 265 -0.31 14.02 0.45
C LEU A 265 0.50 12.74 0.12
N LEU A 266 1.81 12.88 -0.13
CA LEU A 266 2.70 11.74 -0.36
C LEU A 266 2.88 10.87 0.89
N ASN A 267 2.93 11.47 2.07
CA ASN A 267 2.96 10.72 3.33
C ASN A 267 1.65 9.96 3.57
N GLU A 268 0.51 10.59 3.29
CA GLU A 268 -0.80 9.92 3.38
C GLU A 268 -0.89 8.77 2.37
N ALA A 269 -0.45 8.98 1.13
CA ALA A 269 -0.35 7.94 0.12
C ALA A 269 0.49 6.75 0.60
N SER A 270 1.66 7.01 1.21
CA SER A 270 2.56 5.96 1.72
C SER A 270 1.98 5.16 2.89
N ARG A 271 0.99 5.70 3.60
CA ARG A 271 0.34 5.03 4.74
C ARG A 271 -0.90 4.26 4.34
N ARG A 272 -1.60 4.72 3.31
CA ARG A 272 -2.91 4.18 2.91
C ARG A 272 -2.85 3.27 1.70
N ILE A 273 -1.99 3.57 0.72
CA ILE A 273 -1.86 2.77 -0.50
C ILE A 273 -1.07 1.51 -0.18
N GLY A 274 -1.66 0.35 -0.49
CA GLY A 274 -1.02 -0.95 -0.30
C GLY A 274 -1.29 -1.58 1.06
N SER A 275 -2.39 -1.22 1.72
CA SER A 275 -2.86 -1.88 2.94
C SER A 275 -3.40 -3.29 2.66
N SER A 276 -3.75 -3.59 1.41
CA SER A 276 -4.27 -4.86 0.91
C SER A 276 -3.48 -5.32 -0.32
N LEU A 277 -3.43 -6.64 -0.54
CA LEU A 277 -2.92 -7.26 -1.76
C LEU A 277 -4.00 -7.37 -2.86
N ASP A 278 -5.15 -6.71 -2.69
CA ASP A 278 -6.19 -6.64 -3.70
C ASP A 278 -5.99 -5.45 -4.65
N LEU A 279 -6.01 -5.72 -5.95
CA LEU A 279 -5.78 -4.73 -7.02
C LEU A 279 -6.82 -3.60 -7.01
N GLU A 280 -8.11 -3.96 -6.83
CA GLU A 280 -9.21 -3.00 -6.86
C GLU A 280 -9.21 -2.12 -5.61
N THR A 281 -8.87 -2.70 -4.46
CA THR A 281 -8.71 -1.98 -3.19
C THR A 281 -7.53 -1.00 -3.27
N THR A 282 -6.38 -1.44 -3.77
CA THR A 282 -5.21 -0.57 -3.95
C THR A 282 -5.50 0.61 -4.91
N ALA A 283 -6.21 0.34 -6.00
CA ALA A 283 -6.64 1.39 -6.93
C ALA A 283 -7.58 2.39 -6.25
N ARG A 284 -8.50 1.92 -5.42
CA ARG A 284 -9.43 2.78 -4.66
C ARG A 284 -8.71 3.61 -3.61
N GLU A 285 -7.77 3.03 -2.86
CA GLU A 285 -6.93 3.74 -1.89
C GLU A 285 -6.13 4.89 -2.51
N LEU A 286 -5.60 4.71 -3.73
CA LEU A 286 -4.96 5.80 -4.48
C LEU A 286 -5.94 6.95 -4.74
N LEU A 287 -7.16 6.65 -5.19
CA LEU A 287 -8.15 7.67 -5.50
C LEU A 287 -8.65 8.39 -4.24
N ASP A 288 -8.83 7.70 -3.12
CA ASP A 288 -9.23 8.27 -1.83
C ASP A 288 -8.19 9.27 -1.27
N VAL A 289 -6.93 9.07 -1.60
CA VAL A 289 -5.85 10.02 -1.25
C VAL A 289 -5.86 11.21 -2.21
N ALA A 290 -6.11 10.99 -3.49
CA ALA A 290 -6.03 12.03 -4.51
C ALA A 290 -7.26 12.97 -4.50
N VAL A 291 -8.46 12.45 -4.26
CA VAL A 291 -9.73 13.20 -4.26
C VAL A 291 -10.18 13.47 -2.82
N PRO A 292 -10.53 14.68 -2.40
CA PRO A 292 -10.56 15.93 -3.19
C PRO A 292 -9.25 16.77 -3.11
N HIS A 293 -8.18 16.25 -2.53
CA HIS A 293 -7.02 17.05 -2.12
C HIS A 293 -6.10 17.47 -3.27
N PHE A 294 -6.01 16.65 -4.31
CA PHE A 294 -5.17 16.88 -5.49
C PHE A 294 -5.99 17.21 -6.73
N CYS A 295 -7.12 16.53 -6.92
CA CYS A 295 -8.01 16.68 -8.07
C CYS A 295 -9.48 16.58 -7.64
N ASP A 296 -10.39 16.98 -8.54
CA ASP A 296 -11.83 16.93 -8.29
C ASP A 296 -12.42 15.56 -8.68
N LEU A 297 -11.79 14.88 -9.64
CA LEU A 297 -12.17 13.54 -10.11
C LEU A 297 -10.92 12.73 -10.45
N ALA A 298 -11.02 11.41 -10.28
CA ALA A 298 -9.97 10.50 -10.71
C ALA A 298 -10.52 9.10 -11.06
N SER A 299 -9.83 8.40 -11.97
CA SER A 299 -10.11 7.01 -12.32
C SER A 299 -8.84 6.21 -12.49
N VAL A 300 -8.93 4.89 -12.25
CA VAL A 300 -7.87 3.93 -12.54
C VAL A 300 -8.40 2.89 -13.52
N ASP A 301 -7.71 2.76 -14.64
CA ASP A 301 -8.00 1.78 -15.68
C ASP A 301 -6.78 0.87 -15.83
N LEU A 302 -6.95 -0.43 -15.60
CA LEU A 302 -5.90 -1.45 -15.74
C LEU A 302 -6.16 -2.32 -16.96
N TYR A 303 -5.11 -2.83 -17.59
CA TYR A 303 -5.26 -3.76 -18.70
C TYR A 303 -6.06 -5.00 -18.28
N GLN A 304 -7.04 -5.39 -19.08
CA GLN A 304 -7.91 -6.56 -18.81
C GLN A 304 -7.10 -7.85 -18.70
N ALA A 305 -6.08 -8.02 -19.54
CA ALA A 305 -5.18 -9.18 -19.50
C ALA A 305 -4.49 -9.38 -18.12
N LEU A 306 -4.18 -8.28 -17.42
CA LEU A 306 -3.61 -8.32 -16.06
C LEU A 306 -4.59 -8.87 -15.02
N LEU A 307 -5.86 -8.54 -15.19
CA LEU A 307 -6.93 -8.89 -14.25
C LEU A 307 -7.40 -10.34 -14.42
N VAL A 308 -7.23 -10.90 -15.64
CA VAL A 308 -7.61 -12.29 -15.99
C VAL A 308 -6.43 -13.26 -15.82
N GLY A 309 -5.21 -12.76 -15.52
CA GLY A 309 -4.05 -13.62 -15.31
C GLY A 309 -3.42 -14.19 -16.60
N GLU A 310 -3.72 -13.60 -17.77
CA GLU A 310 -3.18 -14.07 -19.06
C GLU A 310 -1.65 -13.93 -19.11
N GLU A 311 -0.97 -15.01 -19.60
CA GLU A 311 0.46 -15.00 -19.87
C GLU A 311 0.73 -14.34 -21.22
N GLY A 312 1.12 -13.07 -21.20
CA GLY A 312 1.46 -12.32 -22.41
C GLY A 312 2.01 -10.93 -22.11
N PRO A 313 2.51 -10.23 -23.13
CA PRO A 313 2.85 -8.82 -22.96
C PRO A 313 1.58 -8.06 -22.58
N VAL A 314 1.66 -7.40 -21.43
CA VAL A 314 0.57 -6.60 -20.89
C VAL A 314 0.35 -5.41 -21.83
N GLY A 315 -0.81 -5.36 -22.46
CA GLY A 315 -1.15 -4.33 -23.43
C GLY A 315 -0.58 -4.58 -24.84
N THR A 316 -1.14 -3.90 -25.80
CA THR A 316 -0.65 -3.89 -27.18
C THR A 316 0.41 -2.80 -27.34
N ALA A 317 1.43 -3.03 -28.18
CA ALA A 317 2.50 -2.06 -28.44
C ALA A 317 2.01 -0.72 -28.97
N ASP A 318 0.77 -0.65 -29.45
CA ASP A 318 0.10 0.55 -29.97
C ASP A 318 -0.76 1.29 -28.93
N GLY A 319 -0.88 0.78 -27.69
CA GLY A 319 -1.69 1.38 -26.63
C GLY A 319 -3.21 1.15 -26.78
N SER A 320 -3.66 0.30 -27.73
CA SER A 320 -5.09 0.03 -28.00
C SER A 320 -5.65 -1.19 -27.27
N GLY A 321 -4.94 -1.73 -26.30
CA GLY A 321 -5.37 -2.87 -25.49
C GLY A 321 -6.65 -2.59 -24.72
N GLU A 322 -7.39 -3.66 -24.41
CA GLU A 322 -8.56 -3.56 -23.53
C GLU A 322 -8.15 -3.22 -22.12
N VAL A 323 -8.78 -2.18 -21.58
CA VAL A 323 -8.62 -1.76 -20.19
C VAL A 323 -9.94 -1.88 -19.45
N ARG A 324 -9.87 -2.21 -18.18
CA ARG A 324 -11.05 -2.25 -17.30
C ARG A 324 -10.93 -1.15 -16.27
N ARG A 325 -11.99 -0.38 -16.08
CA ARG A 325 -12.07 0.59 -15.00
C ARG A 325 -12.20 -0.09 -13.65
N VAL A 326 -11.15 -0.06 -12.85
CA VAL A 326 -11.11 -0.75 -11.54
C VAL A 326 -11.53 0.17 -10.39
N ALA A 327 -11.35 1.49 -10.53
CA ALA A 327 -11.76 2.46 -9.52
C ALA A 327 -12.14 3.80 -10.15
N PHE A 328 -13.06 4.51 -9.48
CA PHE A 328 -13.47 5.88 -9.80
C PHE A 328 -13.81 6.63 -8.51
N ALA A 329 -13.41 7.90 -8.41
CA ALA A 329 -13.75 8.80 -7.33
C ALA A 329 -14.05 10.21 -7.84
N SER A 330 -15.02 10.88 -7.22
CA SER A 330 -15.45 12.24 -7.55
C SER A 330 -15.80 13.03 -6.31
N ALA A 331 -15.35 14.29 -6.23
CA ALA A 331 -15.75 15.26 -5.23
C ALA A 331 -16.90 16.18 -5.73
N VAL A 332 -17.28 16.08 -6.99
CA VAL A 332 -18.19 17.03 -7.65
C VAL A 332 -19.57 16.41 -7.91
N SER A 333 -19.65 15.09 -8.00
CA SER A 333 -20.89 14.37 -8.31
C SER A 333 -20.90 12.98 -7.68
N ASP A 334 -22.06 12.59 -7.15
CA ASP A 334 -22.31 11.22 -6.65
C ASP A 334 -22.63 10.22 -7.80
N ALA A 335 -22.69 10.68 -9.05
CA ALA A 335 -22.94 9.81 -10.20
C ALA A 335 -21.69 8.92 -10.44
N PRO A 336 -21.84 7.58 -10.56
CA PRO A 336 -20.71 6.65 -10.71
C PRO A 336 -20.04 6.72 -12.09
N VAL A 337 -20.29 7.78 -12.86
CA VAL A 337 -20.06 7.79 -14.28
C VAL A 337 -19.48 9.11 -14.73
N THR A 338 -18.30 9.06 -15.34
CA THR A 338 -17.74 10.22 -16.01
C THR A 338 -17.29 9.90 -17.43
N PRO A 339 -17.62 10.73 -18.38
CA PRO A 339 -16.91 10.77 -19.64
C PRO A 339 -15.61 11.57 -19.46
N LEU A 340 -14.60 10.97 -18.81
CA LEU A 340 -13.23 11.47 -18.90
C LEU A 340 -12.65 11.15 -20.29
N ASP A 341 -13.34 10.31 -21.04
CA ASP A 341 -12.91 9.82 -22.34
C ASP A 341 -13.53 10.69 -23.43
N GLY A 342 -12.79 11.63 -23.96
CA GLY A 342 -13.23 12.47 -25.04
C GLY A 342 -13.82 11.67 -26.20
N GLY A 343 -15.13 11.83 -26.42
CA GLY A 343 -15.77 11.55 -27.70
C GLY A 343 -15.93 10.09 -28.10
N HIS A 344 -16.25 9.16 -27.23
CA HIS A 344 -16.66 7.82 -27.63
C HIS A 344 -18.16 7.68 -27.78
N ALA A 345 -18.56 7.04 -28.87
CA ALA A 345 -19.94 6.68 -29.21
C ALA A 345 -20.61 5.73 -28.19
N GLY A 346 -19.98 5.41 -27.07
CA GLY A 346 -20.39 4.40 -26.09
C GLY A 346 -20.94 4.92 -24.76
N GLY A 347 -20.89 6.21 -24.50
CA GLY A 347 -21.37 6.76 -23.21
C GLY A 347 -20.37 6.59 -22.05
N PRO A 348 -20.80 6.93 -20.84
CA PRO A 348 -19.94 6.94 -19.66
C PRO A 348 -19.47 5.53 -19.23
N VAL A 349 -18.19 5.39 -18.89
CA VAL A 349 -17.58 4.14 -18.45
C VAL A 349 -17.77 3.95 -16.93
N SER A 350 -18.51 2.90 -16.53
CA SER A 350 -18.71 2.54 -15.13
C SER A 350 -17.54 1.70 -14.58
N VAL A 351 -17.40 1.66 -13.26
CA VAL A 351 -16.47 0.74 -12.60
C VAL A 351 -16.86 -0.70 -12.97
N GLY A 352 -15.86 -1.51 -13.32
CA GLY A 352 -16.03 -2.86 -13.83
C GLY A 352 -16.18 -2.98 -15.35
N ALA A 353 -16.45 -1.90 -16.06
CA ALA A 353 -16.61 -1.92 -17.51
C ALA A 353 -15.27 -2.01 -18.24
N VAL A 354 -15.23 -2.87 -19.27
CA VAL A 354 -14.09 -3.01 -20.18
C VAL A 354 -14.29 -2.10 -21.37
N HIS A 355 -13.26 -1.34 -21.74
CA HIS A 355 -13.26 -0.40 -22.86
C HIS A 355 -11.89 -0.31 -23.53
N ARG A 356 -11.81 0.44 -24.63
CA ARG A 356 -10.56 0.73 -25.35
C ARG A 356 -10.43 2.22 -25.59
N TYR A 357 -9.24 2.76 -25.43
CA TYR A 357 -8.95 4.12 -25.84
C TYR A 357 -8.70 4.20 -27.35
N PRO A 358 -9.19 5.24 -28.03
CA PRO A 358 -8.86 5.45 -29.45
C PRO A 358 -7.36 5.59 -29.65
N PHE A 359 -6.85 5.00 -30.72
CA PHE A 359 -5.42 5.02 -31.04
C PHE A 359 -4.79 6.43 -31.03
N ASN A 360 -5.52 7.42 -31.58
CA ASN A 360 -5.06 8.82 -31.64
C ASN A 360 -5.36 9.64 -30.37
N SER A 361 -5.89 9.01 -29.32
CA SER A 361 -6.20 9.73 -28.08
C SER A 361 -4.94 9.97 -27.23
N PRO A 362 -4.91 11.03 -26.40
CA PRO A 362 -3.86 11.26 -25.43
C PRO A 362 -3.69 10.09 -24.45
N TRP A 363 -4.76 9.42 -24.08
CA TRP A 363 -4.75 8.25 -23.18
C TRP A 363 -4.03 7.06 -23.81
N ALA A 364 -4.33 6.71 -25.07
CA ALA A 364 -3.62 5.67 -25.81
C ALA A 364 -2.13 6.07 -26.01
N SER A 365 -1.86 7.36 -26.21
CA SER A 365 -0.48 7.88 -26.28
C SER A 365 0.26 7.67 -24.95
N ALA A 366 -0.37 7.98 -23.82
CA ALA A 366 0.22 7.75 -22.50
C ALA A 366 0.56 6.28 -22.25
N LEU A 367 -0.36 5.37 -22.59
CA LEU A 367 -0.16 3.92 -22.48
C LEU A 367 0.98 3.41 -23.39
N ARG A 368 1.08 3.92 -24.64
CA ARG A 368 2.08 3.51 -25.62
C ARG A 368 3.47 4.02 -25.28
N THR A 369 3.57 5.31 -24.88
CA THR A 369 4.86 5.98 -24.64
C THR A 369 5.37 5.87 -23.21
N ALA A 370 4.53 5.37 -22.30
CA ALA A 370 4.77 5.40 -20.86
C ALA A 370 5.06 6.83 -20.33
N GLN A 371 4.49 7.86 -20.96
CA GLN A 371 4.67 9.26 -20.59
C GLN A 371 3.34 9.93 -20.26
N THR A 372 3.35 10.74 -19.22
CA THR A 372 2.19 11.52 -18.80
C THR A 372 1.76 12.50 -19.87
N GLN A 373 0.45 12.49 -20.20
CA GLN A 373 -0.16 13.45 -21.10
C GLN A 373 -0.97 14.47 -20.30
N VAL A 374 -0.78 15.75 -20.63
CA VAL A 374 -1.54 16.87 -20.06
C VAL A 374 -2.60 17.28 -21.09
N ILE A 375 -3.85 17.26 -20.69
CA ILE A 375 -4.99 17.58 -21.55
C ILE A 375 -5.72 18.78 -20.90
N GLY A 376 -5.85 19.89 -21.62
CA GLY A 376 -6.47 21.11 -21.07
C GLY A 376 -6.90 22.07 -22.15
N ALA A 377 -7.66 23.09 -21.79
CA ALA A 377 -8.22 24.09 -22.70
C ALA A 377 -7.17 24.98 -23.42
N ASP A 378 -5.93 25.01 -22.91
CA ASP A 378 -4.81 25.80 -23.47
C ASP A 378 -3.76 24.99 -24.23
N ALA A 379 -3.97 23.66 -24.44
CA ALA A 379 -3.11 22.85 -25.28
C ALA A 379 -3.40 23.16 -26.75
N GLY A 380 -2.58 24.02 -27.36
CA GLY A 380 -2.70 24.37 -28.77
C GLY A 380 -2.66 23.15 -29.69
N ASP A 381 -3.49 23.16 -30.74
CA ASP A 381 -3.66 22.14 -31.78
C ASP A 381 -4.31 20.82 -31.37
N GLY A 382 -5.57 20.87 -31.09
CA GLY A 382 -6.52 19.76 -30.99
C GLY A 382 -7.50 20.00 -29.84
N GLU A 383 -8.56 20.76 -30.13
CA GLU A 383 -9.73 20.82 -29.24
C GLU A 383 -10.31 19.41 -29.09
N VAL A 384 -9.89 18.72 -28.00
CA VAL A 384 -10.67 17.60 -27.49
C VAL A 384 -11.82 18.24 -26.73
N GLU A 385 -13.04 18.14 -27.23
CA GLU A 385 -14.23 18.47 -26.46
C GLU A 385 -14.24 17.64 -25.21
N LEU A 386 -13.85 18.27 -24.08
CA LEU A 386 -13.98 17.70 -22.76
C LEU A 386 -15.47 17.57 -22.46
N GLY A 387 -15.94 16.34 -22.32
CA GLY A 387 -17.37 16.05 -22.10
C GLY A 387 -17.92 16.76 -20.86
N GLU A 388 -19.24 16.98 -20.85
CA GLU A 388 -19.96 17.50 -19.68
C GLU A 388 -19.98 16.44 -18.57
N LEU A 389 -19.39 16.79 -17.41
CA LEU A 389 -19.42 15.99 -16.20
C LEU A 389 -20.58 16.42 -15.32
N GLY A 390 -21.61 15.62 -15.17
CA GLY A 390 -22.66 15.81 -14.16
C GLY A 390 -23.07 17.26 -13.84
N GLY A 391 -23.09 18.17 -14.86
CA GLY A 391 -23.39 19.60 -14.71
C GLY A 391 -22.16 20.53 -14.65
N GLY A 392 -20.93 20.03 -14.72
CA GLY A 392 -19.70 20.81 -14.79
C GLY A 392 -18.77 20.38 -15.95
N LEU A 393 -18.06 21.35 -16.56
CA LEU A 393 -17.02 21.07 -17.56
C LEU A 393 -15.70 20.76 -16.88
N VAL A 394 -14.98 19.73 -17.31
CA VAL A 394 -13.59 19.48 -16.90
C VAL A 394 -12.70 20.56 -17.53
N GLN A 395 -11.79 21.13 -16.74
CA GLN A 395 -10.87 22.17 -17.19
C GLN A 395 -9.54 21.61 -17.64
N SER A 396 -9.01 20.61 -16.93
CA SER A 396 -7.74 19.96 -17.25
C SER A 396 -7.71 18.54 -16.74
N THR A 397 -7.01 17.67 -17.47
CA THR A 397 -6.83 16.26 -17.13
C THR A 397 -5.35 15.87 -17.26
N LEU A 398 -4.86 15.08 -16.33
CA LEU A 398 -3.59 14.37 -16.41
C LEU A 398 -3.87 12.90 -16.68
N ALA A 399 -3.35 12.36 -17.77
CA ALA A 399 -3.36 10.94 -18.08
C ALA A 399 -1.97 10.38 -17.73
N VAL A 400 -1.87 9.66 -16.61
CA VAL A 400 -0.60 9.18 -16.04
C VAL A 400 -0.52 7.67 -16.17
N PRO A 401 0.46 7.12 -16.89
CA PRO A 401 0.63 5.67 -17.02
C PRO A 401 1.08 5.06 -15.68
N VAL A 402 0.48 3.93 -15.32
CA VAL A 402 0.87 3.12 -14.18
C VAL A 402 1.97 2.17 -14.64
N VAL A 403 3.20 2.43 -14.23
CA VAL A 403 4.38 1.69 -14.71
C VAL A 403 5.10 1.02 -13.54
N ALA A 404 5.28 -0.29 -13.61
CA ALA A 404 6.10 -1.05 -12.68
C ALA A 404 7.04 -1.99 -13.44
N ARG A 405 8.31 -2.08 -13.02
CA ARG A 405 9.34 -2.95 -13.63
C ARG A 405 9.37 -2.85 -15.18
N ASP A 406 9.37 -1.62 -15.69
CA ASP A 406 9.36 -1.29 -17.13
C ASP A 406 8.12 -1.79 -17.90
N THR A 407 7.07 -2.18 -17.20
CA THR A 407 5.80 -2.62 -17.79
C THR A 407 4.69 -1.63 -17.47
N VAL A 408 3.94 -1.21 -18.50
CA VAL A 408 2.73 -0.40 -18.32
C VAL A 408 1.60 -1.32 -17.89
N LEU A 409 1.07 -1.09 -16.69
CA LEU A 409 -0.04 -1.87 -16.12
C LEU A 409 -1.41 -1.28 -16.47
N GLY A 410 -1.45 0.02 -16.76
CA GLY A 410 -2.68 0.75 -17.04
C GLY A 410 -2.49 2.25 -16.98
N LEU A 411 -3.56 2.97 -16.65
CA LEU A 411 -3.62 4.42 -16.64
C LEU A 411 -4.36 4.93 -15.42
N VAL A 412 -3.83 5.99 -14.80
CA VAL A 412 -4.58 6.81 -13.84
C VAL A 412 -4.91 8.14 -14.48
N GLN A 413 -6.15 8.58 -14.35
CA GLN A 413 -6.60 9.88 -14.82
C GLN A 413 -6.93 10.75 -13.61
N PHE A 414 -6.37 11.95 -13.56
CA PHE A 414 -6.71 12.99 -12.59
C PHE A 414 -7.33 14.16 -13.33
N ALA A 415 -8.49 14.65 -12.91
CA ALA A 415 -9.18 15.74 -13.59
C ALA A 415 -9.58 16.84 -12.60
N ARG A 416 -9.50 18.09 -13.06
CA ARG A 416 -9.97 19.30 -12.37
C ARG A 416 -11.16 19.90 -13.11
N ALA A 417 -12.20 20.21 -12.35
CA ALA A 417 -13.43 20.82 -12.86
C ALA A 417 -13.23 22.31 -13.16
N LYS A 418 -14.17 22.89 -13.92
CA LYS A 418 -14.18 24.33 -14.24
C LYS A 418 -14.29 25.17 -12.96
N GLY A 419 -13.32 26.06 -12.76
CA GLY A 419 -13.20 26.89 -11.56
C GLY A 419 -12.01 26.50 -10.67
N SER A 420 -11.46 25.29 -10.83
CA SER A 420 -10.18 24.90 -10.26
C SER A 420 -9.03 25.42 -11.13
N GLU A 421 -7.84 25.66 -10.53
CA GLU A 421 -6.64 26.03 -11.30
C GLU A 421 -6.19 24.84 -12.19
N PRO A 422 -5.78 25.07 -13.46
CA PRO A 422 -5.23 24.00 -14.30
C PRO A 422 -4.02 23.32 -13.64
N PHE A 423 -3.74 22.08 -14.03
CA PHE A 423 -2.56 21.37 -13.54
C PHE A 423 -1.26 22.06 -13.98
N SER A 424 -0.37 22.25 -13.03
CA SER A 424 0.98 22.79 -13.27
C SER A 424 1.98 21.66 -13.50
N GLU A 425 3.19 21.99 -13.96
CA GLU A 425 4.29 21.04 -14.09
C GLU A 425 4.66 20.34 -12.76
N ARG A 426 4.47 21.06 -11.64
CA ARG A 426 4.67 20.47 -10.30
C ARG A 426 3.56 19.48 -9.94
N ASP A 427 2.32 19.76 -10.34
CA ASP A 427 1.21 18.82 -10.17
C ASP A 427 1.43 17.56 -11.00
N ARG A 428 1.99 17.69 -12.23
CA ARG A 428 2.36 16.56 -13.06
C ARG A 428 3.35 15.63 -12.36
N MET A 429 4.43 16.18 -11.80
CA MET A 429 5.42 15.40 -11.06
C MET A 429 4.80 14.71 -9.83
N LEU A 430 3.89 15.36 -9.12
CA LEU A 430 3.19 14.76 -7.99
C LEU A 430 2.27 13.62 -8.43
N ALA A 431 1.55 13.80 -9.53
CA ALA A 431 0.69 12.75 -10.11
C ALA A 431 1.50 11.52 -10.53
N GLU A 432 2.68 11.73 -11.15
CA GLU A 432 3.61 10.66 -11.52
C GLU A 432 4.11 9.89 -10.30
N GLU A 433 4.45 10.60 -9.22
CA GLU A 433 4.91 9.97 -7.97
C GLU A 433 3.79 9.15 -7.29
N LEU A 434 2.55 9.68 -7.27
CA LEU A 434 1.39 8.95 -6.74
C LEU A 434 1.10 7.69 -7.55
N ALA A 435 1.12 7.80 -8.88
CA ALA A 435 0.91 6.67 -9.79
C ALA A 435 2.02 5.62 -9.68
N ALA A 436 3.28 6.06 -9.57
CA ALA A 436 4.42 5.16 -9.40
C ALA A 436 4.35 4.36 -8.09
N ARG A 437 3.91 4.98 -7.00
CA ARG A 437 3.70 4.28 -5.72
C ARG A 437 2.60 3.23 -5.84
N ALA A 438 1.45 3.61 -6.38
CA ALA A 438 0.36 2.66 -6.61
C ALA A 438 0.78 1.52 -7.55
N ALA A 439 1.59 1.81 -8.58
CA ALA A 439 2.08 0.83 -9.52
C ALA A 439 2.85 -0.32 -8.85
N VAL A 440 3.69 0.00 -7.85
CA VAL A 440 4.45 -1.01 -7.11
C VAL A 440 3.52 -1.97 -6.37
N PHE A 441 2.50 -1.46 -5.69
CA PHE A 441 1.55 -2.29 -4.95
C PHE A 441 0.62 -3.07 -5.87
N ILE A 442 0.17 -2.46 -6.97
CA ILE A 442 -0.64 -3.11 -8.01
C ILE A 442 0.16 -4.26 -8.65
N ASP A 443 1.45 -4.07 -8.96
CA ASP A 443 2.29 -5.14 -9.52
C ASP A 443 2.56 -6.26 -8.51
N ASN A 444 2.79 -5.90 -7.24
CA ASN A 444 2.93 -6.88 -6.17
C ASN A 444 1.64 -7.71 -6.00
N ALA A 445 0.48 -7.07 -5.96
CA ALA A 445 -0.82 -7.75 -5.86
C ALA A 445 -1.08 -8.67 -7.06
N ARG A 446 -0.71 -8.24 -8.27
CA ARG A 446 -0.77 -9.06 -9.49
C ARG A 446 0.12 -10.31 -9.40
N LEU A 447 1.38 -10.11 -9.02
CA LEU A 447 2.34 -11.21 -8.90
C LEU A 447 1.86 -12.21 -7.85
N TYR A 448 1.39 -11.69 -6.72
CA TYR A 448 0.83 -12.50 -5.65
C TYR A 448 -0.37 -13.34 -6.11
N ARG A 449 -1.37 -12.72 -6.78
CA ARG A 449 -2.52 -13.43 -7.34
C ARG A 449 -2.09 -14.54 -8.30
N ARG A 450 -1.12 -14.25 -9.17
CA ARG A 450 -0.60 -15.21 -10.14
C ARG A 450 0.09 -16.40 -9.49
N GLU A 451 0.93 -16.16 -8.48
CA GLU A 451 1.57 -17.24 -7.71
C GLU A 451 0.53 -18.08 -6.96
N HIS A 452 -0.46 -17.42 -6.38
CA HIS A 452 -1.57 -18.10 -5.70
C HIS A 452 -2.41 -18.97 -6.66
N GLU A 453 -2.78 -18.44 -7.83
CA GLU A 453 -3.51 -19.23 -8.86
C GLU A 453 -2.71 -20.43 -9.34
N ARG A 454 -1.41 -20.27 -9.58
CA ARG A 454 -0.51 -21.38 -9.94
C ARG A 454 -0.43 -22.42 -8.85
N ALA A 455 -0.33 -21.99 -7.61
CA ALA A 455 -0.31 -22.88 -6.47
C ALA A 455 -1.62 -23.67 -6.33
N LEU A 456 -2.78 -23.03 -6.51
CA LEU A 456 -4.09 -23.70 -6.53
C LEU A 456 -4.25 -24.69 -7.69
N ILE A 457 -3.72 -24.37 -8.89
CA ILE A 457 -3.73 -25.29 -10.02
C ILE A 457 -2.88 -26.53 -9.71
N LEU A 458 -1.69 -26.35 -9.13
CA LEU A 458 -0.83 -27.45 -8.70
C LEU A 458 -1.53 -28.32 -7.66
N GLN A 459 -2.11 -27.72 -6.61
CA GLN A 459 -2.85 -28.44 -5.58
C GLN A 459 -4.01 -29.26 -6.15
N ARG A 460 -4.85 -28.64 -7.00
CA ARG A 460 -5.96 -29.34 -7.65
C ARG A 460 -5.48 -30.48 -8.55
N SER A 461 -4.33 -30.36 -9.18
CA SER A 461 -3.75 -31.44 -9.99
C SER A 461 -3.24 -32.61 -9.15
N LEU A 462 -2.97 -32.40 -7.87
CA LEU A 462 -2.54 -33.41 -6.92
C LEU A 462 -3.72 -34.16 -6.25
N LEU A 463 -4.96 -33.67 -6.36
CA LEU A 463 -6.15 -34.31 -5.80
C LEU A 463 -6.83 -35.24 -6.84
N PRO A 464 -7.65 -36.24 -6.41
CA PRO A 464 -8.39 -37.08 -7.32
C PRO A 464 -9.36 -36.28 -8.19
N PRO A 465 -9.49 -36.59 -9.49
CA PRO A 465 -10.49 -35.94 -10.33
C PRO A 465 -11.88 -36.53 -10.06
N GLY A 466 -12.81 -35.70 -9.59
CA GLY A 466 -14.22 -36.07 -9.40
C GLY A 466 -14.49 -37.03 -8.24
N ASN A 467 -15.69 -37.60 -8.22
CA ASN A 467 -16.06 -38.65 -7.26
C ASN A 467 -15.59 -40.00 -7.78
N PRO A 468 -14.68 -40.68 -7.07
CA PRO A 468 -14.23 -42.00 -7.47
C PRO A 468 -15.33 -43.04 -7.28
N GLU A 469 -15.46 -43.93 -8.21
CA GLU A 469 -16.35 -45.11 -8.10
C GLU A 469 -15.64 -46.22 -7.34
N ALA A 470 -16.33 -46.92 -6.47
CA ALA A 470 -15.80 -48.07 -5.72
C ALA A 470 -16.82 -49.18 -5.59
N ALA A 471 -16.36 -50.41 -5.63
CA ALA A 471 -17.24 -51.56 -5.51
C ALA A 471 -17.94 -51.60 -4.13
N GLY A 472 -19.27 -51.68 -4.14
CA GLY A 472 -20.07 -51.75 -2.92
C GLY A 472 -20.07 -50.52 -2.03
N LEU A 473 -19.64 -49.36 -2.56
CA LEU A 473 -19.63 -48.05 -1.87
C LEU A 473 -20.17 -46.96 -2.77
N ASP A 474 -21.04 -46.10 -2.22
CA ASP A 474 -21.26 -44.76 -2.75
C ASP A 474 -20.27 -43.81 -2.07
N ILE A 475 -19.57 -43.01 -2.83
CA ILE A 475 -18.53 -42.13 -2.33
C ILE A 475 -18.86 -40.69 -2.68
N ALA A 476 -18.73 -39.78 -1.71
CA ALA A 476 -18.74 -38.34 -1.92
C ALA A 476 -17.54 -37.71 -1.23
N CYS A 477 -16.88 -36.78 -1.94
CA CYS A 477 -15.70 -36.11 -1.46
C CYS A 477 -15.87 -34.59 -1.55
N ARG A 478 -15.33 -33.84 -0.59
CA ARG A 478 -15.21 -32.39 -0.64
C ARG A 478 -13.80 -31.98 -0.24
N TYR A 479 -13.29 -31.03 -0.96
CA TYR A 479 -12.05 -30.35 -0.61
C TYR A 479 -12.27 -28.85 -0.67
N LEU A 480 -12.02 -28.15 0.42
CA LEU A 480 -12.10 -26.70 0.54
C LEU A 480 -10.73 -26.19 0.97
N PRO A 481 -10.08 -25.35 0.15
CA PRO A 481 -8.84 -24.72 0.56
C PRO A 481 -9.09 -23.70 1.65
N GLY A 482 -8.18 -23.57 2.60
CA GLY A 482 -8.25 -22.58 3.67
C GLY A 482 -8.27 -21.15 3.12
N ASN A 483 -8.92 -20.25 3.85
CA ASN A 483 -9.16 -18.87 3.42
C ASN A 483 -7.95 -17.93 3.58
N MET A 484 -6.79 -18.43 3.97
CA MET A 484 -5.55 -17.64 4.04
C MET A 484 -5.05 -17.37 2.61
N GLU A 485 -5.05 -16.13 2.23
CA GLU A 485 -4.79 -15.59 0.88
C GLU A 485 -3.47 -16.03 0.21
N THR A 486 -2.64 -16.84 0.88
CA THR A 486 -1.25 -17.08 0.44
C THR A 486 -0.82 -18.54 0.37
N GLU A 487 -1.53 -19.51 0.95
CA GLU A 487 -0.94 -20.80 1.21
C GLU A 487 -1.70 -21.97 0.60
N VAL A 488 -0.97 -22.86 -0.07
CA VAL A 488 -1.43 -24.18 -0.54
C VAL A 488 -1.41 -25.11 0.66
N GLY A 489 -2.47 -25.90 0.85
CA GLY A 489 -2.62 -26.75 2.01
C GLY A 489 -1.89 -28.08 1.96
N GLY A 490 -1.81 -28.69 3.14
CA GLY A 490 -1.23 -30.02 3.38
C GLY A 490 -2.22 -31.17 3.33
N ASP A 491 -3.52 -30.89 3.31
CA ASP A 491 -4.58 -31.89 3.36
C ASP A 491 -4.73 -32.66 2.05
N TRP A 492 -5.01 -33.95 2.16
CA TRP A 492 -5.36 -34.77 1.01
C TRP A 492 -6.33 -35.86 1.39
N PHE A 493 -7.05 -36.35 0.39
CA PHE A 493 -7.76 -37.62 0.44
C PHE A 493 -7.44 -38.46 -0.82
N ASP A 494 -7.64 -39.75 -0.73
CA ASP A 494 -7.57 -40.65 -1.90
C ASP A 494 -8.52 -41.82 -1.73
N VAL A 495 -9.00 -42.34 -2.88
CA VAL A 495 -9.78 -43.54 -2.99
C VAL A 495 -9.07 -44.43 -4.00
N ILE A 496 -8.63 -45.57 -3.56
CA ILE A 496 -7.76 -46.48 -4.35
C ILE A 496 -8.45 -47.83 -4.49
N GLU A 497 -8.76 -48.16 -5.71
CA GLU A 497 -9.26 -49.50 -6.00
C GLU A 497 -8.15 -50.56 -5.79
N LEU A 498 -8.48 -51.50 -4.93
CA LEU A 498 -7.60 -52.64 -4.66
C LEU A 498 -8.15 -53.88 -5.32
N PRO A 499 -7.34 -54.90 -5.52
CA PRO A 499 -7.78 -56.15 -6.04
C PRO A 499 -8.86 -56.85 -5.20
N GLY A 500 -9.78 -57.62 -5.83
CA GLY A 500 -10.82 -58.34 -5.13
C GLY A 500 -11.98 -57.49 -4.64
N HIS A 501 -12.31 -56.40 -5.38
CA HIS A 501 -13.37 -55.45 -5.04
C HIS A 501 -13.22 -54.85 -3.63
N ARG A 502 -11.96 -54.57 -3.24
CA ARG A 502 -11.63 -53.82 -2.05
C ARG A 502 -11.26 -52.40 -2.41
N THR A 503 -11.49 -51.51 -1.48
CA THR A 503 -11.23 -50.08 -1.67
C THR A 503 -10.46 -49.51 -0.48
N ALA A 504 -9.31 -48.92 -0.74
CA ALA A 504 -8.63 -48.11 0.26
C ALA A 504 -9.17 -46.69 0.25
N LEU A 505 -9.59 -46.22 1.43
CA LEU A 505 -10.00 -44.87 1.72
C LEU A 505 -8.91 -44.24 2.57
N VAL A 506 -8.39 -43.09 2.13
CA VAL A 506 -7.26 -42.42 2.77
C VAL A 506 -7.58 -40.97 2.99
N VAL A 507 -7.31 -40.47 4.16
CA VAL A 507 -7.29 -39.02 4.48
C VAL A 507 -6.05 -38.74 5.30
N GLY A 508 -5.39 -37.66 5.02
CA GLY A 508 -4.22 -37.20 5.75
C GLY A 508 -4.00 -35.72 5.70
N ASP A 509 -3.16 -35.24 6.57
CA ASP A 509 -2.77 -33.85 6.69
C ASP A 509 -1.26 -33.75 6.98
N VAL A 510 -0.55 -32.92 6.21
CA VAL A 510 0.87 -32.60 6.41
C VAL A 510 0.98 -31.34 7.25
N MET A 511 1.66 -31.47 8.38
CA MET A 511 1.90 -30.35 9.28
C MET A 511 2.64 -29.20 8.57
N GLY A 512 2.11 -27.99 8.67
CA GLY A 512 2.64 -26.79 8.03
C GLY A 512 1.81 -26.37 6.83
N ARG A 513 2.19 -25.25 6.20
CA ARG A 513 1.42 -24.63 5.11
C ARG A 513 2.34 -24.20 3.98
N GLY A 514 1.76 -23.96 2.82
CA GLY A 514 2.47 -23.46 1.66
C GLY A 514 3.02 -24.54 0.74
N LEU A 515 3.78 -24.11 -0.27
CA LEU A 515 4.26 -24.97 -1.34
C LEU A 515 5.03 -26.22 -0.86
N ARG A 516 5.76 -26.12 0.26
CA ARG A 516 6.49 -27.26 0.84
C ARG A 516 5.55 -28.34 1.37
N ALA A 517 4.50 -27.94 2.10
CA ALA A 517 3.49 -28.89 2.59
C ALA A 517 2.78 -29.58 1.41
N ALA A 518 2.42 -28.84 0.36
CA ALA A 518 1.81 -29.39 -0.83
C ALA A 518 2.72 -30.37 -1.59
N VAL A 519 4.02 -30.11 -1.68
CA VAL A 519 4.98 -31.05 -2.28
C VAL A 519 5.06 -32.33 -1.46
N ALA A 520 5.22 -32.23 -0.13
CA ALA A 520 5.25 -33.40 0.75
C ALA A 520 3.92 -34.19 0.71
N MET A 521 2.77 -33.51 0.67
CA MET A 521 1.46 -34.12 0.46
C MET A 521 1.40 -34.90 -0.84
N GLY A 522 1.85 -34.33 -1.96
CA GLY A 522 1.89 -35.00 -3.27
C GLY A 522 2.79 -36.24 -3.27
N GLU A 523 3.95 -36.19 -2.60
CA GLU A 523 4.87 -37.31 -2.47
C GLU A 523 4.29 -38.40 -1.56
N LEU A 524 3.72 -38.07 -0.42
CA LEU A 524 3.06 -39.04 0.49
C LEU A 524 1.85 -39.68 -0.16
N ARG A 525 1.01 -38.92 -0.87
CA ARG A 525 -0.13 -39.44 -1.61
C ARG A 525 0.31 -40.41 -2.71
N THR A 526 1.36 -40.09 -3.45
CA THR A 526 1.91 -40.96 -4.48
C THR A 526 2.49 -42.25 -3.86
N ALA A 527 3.17 -42.11 -2.71
CA ALA A 527 3.71 -43.27 -1.98
C ALA A 527 2.60 -44.17 -1.46
N VAL A 528 1.57 -43.64 -0.81
CA VAL A 528 0.40 -44.41 -0.33
C VAL A 528 -0.24 -45.17 -1.48
N ARG A 529 -0.46 -44.53 -2.62
CA ARG A 529 -1.03 -45.16 -3.81
C ARG A 529 -0.19 -46.32 -4.36
N THR A 530 1.11 -46.13 -4.34
CA THR A 530 2.07 -47.14 -4.75
C THR A 530 2.10 -48.32 -3.78
N LEU A 531 2.10 -48.05 -2.46
CA LEU A 531 2.08 -49.05 -1.40
C LEU A 531 0.75 -49.84 -1.39
N ALA A 532 -0.37 -49.16 -1.60
CA ALA A 532 -1.70 -49.77 -1.70
C ALA A 532 -1.74 -50.85 -2.84
N LEU A 533 -1.06 -50.61 -3.98
CA LEU A 533 -0.98 -51.57 -5.08
C LEU A 533 -0.19 -52.86 -4.74
N LEU A 534 0.58 -52.82 -3.65
CA LEU A 534 1.27 -54.01 -3.14
C LEU A 534 0.32 -54.94 -2.36
N ASP A 535 -0.88 -54.50 -2.10
CA ASP A 535 -1.94 -55.22 -1.42
C ASP A 535 -1.51 -55.82 -0.06
N ILE A 536 -0.80 -54.96 0.73
CA ILE A 536 -0.36 -55.27 2.08
C ILE A 536 -1.35 -54.71 3.11
N GLU A 537 -1.22 -55.12 4.36
CA GLU A 537 -2.09 -54.74 5.45
C GLU A 537 -1.99 -53.23 5.79
N PRO A 538 -3.07 -52.61 6.27
CA PRO A 538 -3.11 -51.16 6.60
C PRO A 538 -1.97 -50.71 7.52
N ALA A 539 -1.67 -51.44 8.55
CA ALA A 539 -0.58 -51.17 9.50
C ALA A 539 0.80 -51.19 8.81
N ASP A 540 1.03 -52.11 7.89
CA ASP A 540 2.25 -52.23 7.09
C ASP A 540 2.37 -51.08 6.07
N VAL A 541 1.25 -50.64 5.47
CA VAL A 541 1.23 -49.45 4.60
C VAL A 541 1.66 -48.20 5.36
N LEU A 542 1.09 -47.97 6.54
CA LEU A 542 1.47 -46.78 7.36
C LEU A 542 2.93 -46.88 7.84
N SER A 543 3.42 -48.07 8.19
CA SER A 543 4.81 -48.26 8.58
C SER A 543 5.78 -47.96 7.43
N ALA A 544 5.47 -48.39 6.22
CA ALA A 544 6.27 -48.04 5.03
C ALA A 544 6.16 -46.56 4.67
N LEU A 545 5.00 -45.96 4.87
CA LEU A 545 4.77 -44.52 4.62
C LEU A 545 5.51 -43.63 5.64
N ASP A 546 5.62 -44.07 6.89
CA ASP A 546 6.45 -43.42 7.91
C ASP A 546 7.94 -43.38 7.53
N GLU A 547 8.46 -44.48 6.93
CA GLU A 547 9.82 -44.46 6.40
C GLU A 547 10.00 -43.49 5.23
N VAL A 548 9.00 -43.37 4.36
CA VAL A 548 9.01 -42.38 3.27
C VAL A 548 9.00 -40.96 3.85
N ALA A 549 8.11 -40.66 4.80
CA ALA A 549 8.02 -39.33 5.45
C ALA A 549 9.36 -38.92 6.09
N ARG A 550 10.02 -39.84 6.79
CA ARG A 550 11.36 -39.62 7.34
C ARG A 550 12.43 -39.39 6.28
N GLY A 551 12.30 -40.06 5.14
CA GLY A 551 13.20 -39.92 3.99
C GLY A 551 13.10 -38.56 3.31
N LEU A 552 11.90 -37.97 3.26
CA LEU A 552 11.65 -36.67 2.67
C LEU A 552 12.35 -35.54 3.45
N GLY A 553 12.38 -35.60 4.79
CA GLY A 553 13.11 -34.63 5.62
C GLY A 553 14.65 -34.76 5.55
N GLY A 554 15.17 -35.88 5.08
CA GLY A 554 16.63 -36.17 5.01
C GLY A 554 17.28 -35.92 3.64
N SER A 555 16.58 -35.50 2.61
CA SER A 555 17.08 -35.39 1.22
C SER A 555 17.88 -34.11 0.91
N GLY A 556 18.42 -33.41 1.91
CA GLY A 556 19.44 -32.37 1.77
C GLY A 556 20.85 -32.97 1.67
N ASP A 557 21.21 -33.42 0.44
CA ASP A 557 22.59 -33.56 -0.03
C ASP A 557 23.56 -34.46 0.79
N GLY A 558 23.41 -35.76 0.64
CA GLY A 558 24.40 -36.79 1.08
C GLY A 558 25.77 -36.77 0.37
N ARG A 559 26.26 -35.63 -0.12
CA ARG A 559 27.58 -35.48 -0.80
C ARG A 559 28.29 -34.15 -0.62
N SER A 560 28.42 -33.63 0.61
CA SER A 560 29.54 -32.70 0.87
C SER A 560 29.80 -32.46 2.36
N SER A 561 30.17 -33.50 3.10
CA SER A 561 30.88 -33.28 4.36
C SER A 561 32.40 -33.33 4.11
N ARG A 562 32.96 -32.20 3.58
CA ARG A 562 34.36 -31.82 3.83
C ARG A 562 34.59 -30.36 3.40
N ARG A 563 34.82 -29.52 4.41
CA ARG A 563 35.37 -28.14 4.41
C ARG A 563 34.38 -26.98 4.45
N GLY A 564 34.43 -26.31 5.62
CA GLY A 564 34.11 -24.91 5.72
C GLY A 564 33.42 -24.54 7.03
N LYS A 565 34.21 -24.29 8.09
CA LYS A 565 33.76 -23.54 9.29
C LYS A 565 33.27 -22.15 8.89
N GLY A 566 32.06 -21.80 9.30
CA GLY A 566 31.69 -20.41 9.49
C GLY A 566 30.46 -19.95 8.70
N SER A 567 29.27 -20.10 9.28
CA SER A 567 28.27 -19.02 9.39
C SER A 567 27.03 -19.56 10.12
N ASP A 568 26.60 -18.86 11.14
CA ASP A 568 25.34 -19.06 11.85
C ASP A 568 24.17 -19.07 10.88
N GLY A 569 23.43 -20.18 10.87
CA GLY A 569 22.20 -20.38 10.16
C GLY A 569 21.72 -21.78 10.51
N SER A 570 20.72 -21.88 11.37
CA SER A 570 20.05 -23.10 11.78
C SER A 570 19.43 -23.80 10.58
N ASP A 571 20.21 -24.61 9.86
CA ASP A 571 19.74 -25.65 8.96
C ASP A 571 19.31 -26.85 9.82
N LEU A 572 18.20 -26.72 10.52
CA LEU A 572 17.42 -27.85 10.99
C LEU A 572 16.84 -28.49 9.73
N SER A 573 17.27 -29.68 9.35
CA SER A 573 16.53 -30.55 8.44
C SER A 573 15.12 -30.69 9.02
N GLU A 574 14.15 -29.96 8.42
CA GLU A 574 12.75 -30.00 8.83
C GLU A 574 12.24 -31.41 8.52
N VAL A 575 11.94 -32.16 9.57
CA VAL A 575 11.25 -33.44 9.48
C VAL A 575 9.81 -33.13 9.05
N TYR A 576 9.36 -33.65 7.92
CA TYR A 576 7.96 -33.54 7.52
C TYR A 576 7.12 -34.45 8.41
N LEU A 577 6.27 -33.88 9.21
CA LEU A 577 5.29 -34.58 10.02
C LEU A 577 3.95 -34.58 9.30
N ALA A 578 3.27 -35.71 9.28
CA ALA A 578 1.92 -35.81 8.72
C ALA A 578 1.05 -36.75 9.56
N THR A 579 -0.23 -36.48 9.59
CA THR A 579 -1.23 -37.40 10.13
C THR A 579 -1.91 -38.13 8.98
N CYS A 580 -2.29 -39.39 9.17
CA CYS A 580 -2.93 -40.18 8.12
C CYS A 580 -3.80 -41.27 8.71
N VAL A 581 -5.01 -41.44 8.19
CA VAL A 581 -5.84 -42.62 8.39
C VAL A 581 -5.92 -43.39 7.06
N TYR A 582 -5.67 -44.70 7.13
CA TYR A 582 -5.72 -45.59 5.99
C TYR A 582 -6.71 -46.72 6.32
N ALA A 583 -7.82 -46.80 5.56
CA ALA A 583 -8.90 -47.71 5.78
C ALA A 583 -9.15 -48.58 4.53
N VAL A 584 -9.13 -49.89 4.64
CA VAL A 584 -9.44 -50.83 3.54
C VAL A 584 -10.81 -51.47 3.77
N TYR A 585 -11.74 -51.14 2.89
CA TYR A 585 -13.07 -51.75 2.84
C TYR A 585 -13.08 -52.97 1.90
N ASP A 586 -13.64 -54.07 2.39
CA ASP A 586 -13.92 -55.30 1.60
C ASP A 586 -15.43 -55.38 1.31
N ALA A 587 -15.82 -55.22 0.06
CA ALA A 587 -17.22 -55.18 -0.38
C ALA A 587 -17.96 -56.50 -0.19
N ILE A 588 -17.22 -57.59 0.00
CA ILE A 588 -17.78 -58.94 0.17
C ILE A 588 -18.13 -59.21 1.62
N THR A 589 -17.12 -59.00 2.49
CA THR A 589 -17.27 -59.21 3.92
C THR A 589 -17.99 -58.07 4.60
N ARG A 590 -18.11 -56.90 3.92
CA ARG A 590 -18.63 -55.65 4.45
C ARG A 590 -17.89 -55.25 5.72
N ARG A 591 -16.58 -55.42 5.71
CA ARG A 591 -15.68 -55.13 6.81
C ARG A 591 -14.67 -54.10 6.38
N VAL A 592 -14.35 -53.18 7.27
CA VAL A 592 -13.27 -52.21 7.08
C VAL A 592 -12.15 -52.51 8.05
N THR A 593 -10.92 -52.56 7.55
CA THR A 593 -9.68 -52.61 8.36
C THR A 593 -9.03 -51.27 8.37
N ILE A 594 -8.82 -50.68 9.55
CA ILE A 594 -8.36 -49.28 9.71
C ILE A 594 -7.07 -49.26 10.51
N ALA A 595 -6.07 -48.51 10.01
CA ALA A 595 -4.90 -48.12 10.74
C ALA A 595 -4.81 -46.57 10.80
N ASN A 596 -4.27 -46.00 11.88
CA ASN A 596 -4.25 -44.59 12.14
C ASN A 596 -2.87 -44.11 12.62
N ALA A 597 -2.32 -43.13 11.92
CA ALA A 597 -1.04 -42.50 12.23
C ALA A 597 -1.31 -41.04 12.75
N GLY A 598 -1.76 -40.89 13.99
CA GLY A 598 -1.97 -39.60 14.66
C GLY A 598 -3.12 -38.76 14.12
N HIS A 599 -3.98 -39.27 13.27
CA HIS A 599 -5.08 -38.57 12.62
C HIS A 599 -6.36 -38.63 13.49
N LEU A 600 -7.34 -37.75 13.22
CA LEU A 600 -8.64 -37.79 13.85
C LEU A 600 -9.36 -39.10 13.53
N PRO A 601 -10.02 -39.75 14.51
CA PRO A 601 -10.70 -41.00 14.27
C PRO A 601 -11.90 -40.85 13.34
N PRO A 602 -12.19 -41.81 12.45
CA PRO A 602 -13.35 -41.78 11.59
C PRO A 602 -14.67 -41.79 12.38
N VAL A 603 -15.72 -41.23 11.78
CA VAL A 603 -17.08 -41.29 12.31
C VAL A 603 -17.89 -42.34 11.54
N LEU A 604 -18.57 -43.23 12.27
CA LEU A 604 -19.49 -44.24 11.74
C LEU A 604 -20.92 -43.86 12.12
N VAL A 605 -21.85 -44.00 11.15
CA VAL A 605 -23.29 -43.94 11.38
C VAL A 605 -23.90 -45.20 10.89
N GLU A 606 -24.38 -46.03 11.78
CA GLU A 606 -25.14 -47.24 11.43
C GLU A 606 -26.63 -46.91 11.20
N PRO A 607 -27.32 -47.67 10.34
CA PRO A 607 -28.75 -47.41 10.07
C PRO A 607 -29.62 -47.46 11.34
N GLY A 608 -30.17 -46.27 11.69
CA GLY A 608 -31.06 -46.16 12.89
C GLY A 608 -30.35 -45.88 14.20
N GLU A 609 -29.00 -45.77 14.16
CA GLU A 609 -28.17 -45.40 15.33
C GLU A 609 -27.63 -43.97 15.20
N GLN A 610 -27.11 -43.42 16.28
CA GLN A 610 -26.47 -42.12 16.29
C GLN A 610 -25.03 -42.21 15.80
N ALA A 611 -24.52 -41.10 15.20
CA ALA A 611 -23.15 -40.98 14.77
C ALA A 611 -22.15 -41.21 15.91
N MET A 612 -21.25 -42.12 15.76
CA MET A 612 -20.24 -42.50 16.75
C MET A 612 -18.82 -42.37 16.19
N MET A 613 -17.90 -41.94 17.03
CA MET A 613 -16.47 -42.02 16.67
C MET A 613 -15.97 -43.43 16.82
N LEU A 614 -15.26 -43.92 15.82
CA LEU A 614 -14.67 -45.26 15.89
C LEU A 614 -13.48 -45.27 16.86
N GLU A 615 -13.41 -46.26 17.73
CA GLU A 615 -12.27 -46.52 18.58
C GLU A 615 -11.16 -47.22 17.75
N VAL A 616 -10.28 -46.42 17.16
CA VAL A 616 -9.12 -46.90 16.38
C VAL A 616 -7.84 -46.67 17.17
N PRO A 617 -6.97 -47.65 17.32
CA PRO A 617 -5.66 -47.42 17.92
C PRO A 617 -4.91 -46.30 17.19
N THR A 618 -4.60 -45.24 17.89
CA THR A 618 -3.90 -44.08 17.28
C THR A 618 -2.39 -44.21 17.50
N GLY A 619 -1.67 -44.42 16.41
CA GLY A 619 -0.18 -44.41 16.42
C GLY A 619 0.38 -42.98 16.40
N MET A 620 1.72 -42.91 16.37
CA MET A 620 2.41 -41.60 16.22
C MET A 620 2.20 -41.06 14.79
N PRO A 621 2.22 -39.72 14.60
CA PRO A 621 2.24 -39.12 13.28
C PRO A 621 3.40 -39.67 12.41
N LEU A 622 3.19 -39.70 11.09
CA LEU A 622 4.22 -40.07 10.13
C LEU A 622 5.41 -39.10 10.20
N GLY A 623 6.60 -39.62 10.04
CA GLY A 623 7.87 -38.90 10.16
C GLY A 623 8.46 -38.87 11.54
N VAL A 624 7.71 -39.21 12.59
CA VAL A 624 8.24 -39.31 13.97
C VAL A 624 9.07 -40.57 14.15
N GLY A 625 8.60 -41.68 13.58
CA GLY A 625 9.18 -43.02 13.81
C GLY A 625 8.79 -43.56 15.18
N GLY A 626 9.10 -44.80 15.44
CA GLY A 626 8.90 -45.43 16.73
C GLY A 626 8.27 -46.79 16.69
N GLU A 627 7.10 -46.98 17.30
CA GLU A 627 6.39 -48.24 17.41
C GLU A 627 5.63 -48.59 16.12
N PRO A 628 5.42 -49.87 15.80
CA PRO A 628 4.62 -50.32 14.66
C PRO A 628 3.16 -49.88 14.87
N PHE A 629 2.49 -49.57 13.77
CA PHE A 629 1.07 -49.20 13.80
C PHE A 629 0.22 -50.45 14.09
N GLU A 630 -0.91 -50.24 14.76
CA GLU A 630 -1.93 -51.25 14.99
C GLU A 630 -3.12 -51.00 14.05
N GLU A 631 -3.86 -52.07 13.74
CA GLU A 631 -5.05 -51.98 12.94
C GLU A 631 -6.26 -52.62 13.66
N VAL A 632 -7.45 -52.15 13.31
CA VAL A 632 -8.70 -52.67 13.85
C VAL A 632 -9.64 -53.04 12.70
N GLU A 633 -10.35 -54.18 12.82
CA GLU A 633 -11.42 -54.56 11.91
C GLU A 633 -12.79 -54.19 12.47
N VAL A 634 -13.62 -53.55 11.63
CA VAL A 634 -14.98 -53.13 11.98
C VAL A 634 -15.96 -53.68 10.94
N ASP A 635 -17.04 -54.32 11.41
CA ASP A 635 -18.14 -54.76 10.55
C ASP A 635 -19.02 -53.56 10.19
N LEU A 636 -19.31 -53.33 8.90
CA LEU A 636 -20.14 -52.25 8.41
C LEU A 636 -21.45 -52.80 7.85
N PRO A 637 -22.61 -52.62 8.54
CA PRO A 637 -23.89 -53.05 8.02
C PRO A 637 -24.28 -52.29 6.75
N ASP A 638 -25.15 -52.90 5.97
CA ASP A 638 -25.68 -52.32 4.73
C ASP A 638 -26.38 -50.97 5.05
N GLY A 639 -26.06 -49.90 4.29
CA GLY A 639 -26.51 -48.52 4.58
C GLY A 639 -25.69 -47.77 5.60
N ALA A 640 -24.68 -48.36 6.21
CA ALA A 640 -23.74 -47.66 7.11
C ALA A 640 -22.98 -46.54 6.37
N LEU A 641 -22.72 -45.43 7.06
CA LEU A 641 -21.99 -44.30 6.56
C LEU A 641 -20.68 -44.14 7.33
N LEU A 642 -19.57 -44.21 6.64
CA LEU A 642 -18.24 -43.96 7.18
C LEU A 642 -17.76 -42.60 6.72
N ALA A 643 -17.33 -41.72 7.64
CA ALA A 643 -16.81 -40.39 7.35
C ALA A 643 -15.37 -40.23 7.86
N LEU A 644 -14.44 -39.89 6.94
CA LEU A 644 -13.06 -39.53 7.22
C LEU A 644 -12.92 -38.05 6.91
N TYR A 645 -12.20 -37.32 7.73
CA TYR A 645 -12.14 -35.84 7.64
C TYR A 645 -10.86 -35.30 8.30
N THR A 646 -10.41 -34.15 7.86
CA THR A 646 -9.31 -33.42 8.48
C THR A 646 -9.77 -32.45 9.56
N ASP A 647 -8.88 -31.97 10.40
CA ASP A 647 -9.18 -31.12 11.55
C ASP A 647 -9.79 -29.76 11.15
N GLY A 648 -9.43 -29.18 9.99
CA GLY A 648 -10.03 -27.95 9.47
C GLY A 648 -11.56 -28.00 9.33
N LEU A 649 -12.18 -29.20 9.25
CA LEU A 649 -13.63 -29.35 9.25
C LEU A 649 -14.23 -29.05 10.62
N VAL A 650 -13.56 -29.43 11.71
CA VAL A 650 -14.10 -29.47 13.08
C VAL A 650 -13.41 -28.52 14.05
N GLU A 651 -12.27 -27.94 13.66
CA GLU A 651 -11.49 -26.99 14.46
C GLU A 651 -11.34 -25.65 13.74
N SER A 652 -11.57 -24.56 14.47
CA SER A 652 -11.30 -23.20 14.03
C SER A 652 -10.99 -22.31 15.23
N ARG A 653 -10.45 -21.09 14.99
CA ARG A 653 -10.19 -20.14 16.10
C ARG A 653 -11.42 -19.83 16.96
N ASN A 654 -12.61 -19.92 16.38
CA ASN A 654 -13.86 -19.60 17.05
C ASN A 654 -14.60 -20.83 17.59
N HIS A 655 -14.19 -22.05 17.19
CA HIS A 655 -14.83 -23.30 17.57
C HIS A 655 -13.78 -24.31 18.01
N PRO A 656 -13.67 -24.63 19.31
CA PRO A 656 -12.77 -25.66 19.79
C PRO A 656 -13.14 -27.05 19.21
N LEU A 657 -12.17 -27.92 19.04
CA LEU A 657 -12.30 -29.27 18.47
C LEU A 657 -13.51 -30.06 19.04
N ASP A 658 -13.72 -30.02 20.37
CA ASP A 658 -14.81 -30.73 21.03
C ASP A 658 -16.21 -30.23 20.62
N GLU A 659 -16.33 -28.94 20.30
CA GLU A 659 -17.58 -28.34 19.82
C GLU A 659 -17.84 -28.68 18.38
N GLY A 660 -16.81 -28.61 17.55
CA GLY A 660 -16.87 -28.97 16.13
C GLY A 660 -17.20 -30.45 15.94
N LEU A 661 -16.59 -31.35 16.69
CA LEU A 661 -16.90 -32.78 16.65
C LEU A 661 -18.35 -33.09 17.06
N ARG A 662 -18.88 -32.38 18.07
CA ARG A 662 -20.28 -32.51 18.45
C ARG A 662 -21.23 -32.01 17.36
N ALA A 663 -20.90 -30.87 16.74
CA ALA A 663 -21.71 -30.30 15.65
C ALA A 663 -21.66 -31.20 14.40
N PHE A 664 -20.48 -31.75 14.07
CA PHE A 664 -20.28 -32.67 12.96
C PHE A 664 -21.13 -33.95 13.13
N ARG A 665 -21.05 -34.61 14.30
CA ARG A 665 -21.88 -35.78 14.60
C ARG A 665 -23.37 -35.47 14.53
N ALA A 666 -23.80 -34.33 15.08
CA ALA A 666 -25.20 -33.91 15.00
C ALA A 666 -25.68 -33.61 13.57
N ALA A 667 -24.77 -33.21 12.67
CA ALA A 667 -25.09 -33.00 11.26
C ALA A 667 -25.23 -34.31 10.49
N LEU A 668 -24.51 -35.36 10.92
CA LEU A 668 -24.60 -36.71 10.35
C LEU A 668 -25.85 -37.50 10.82
N ASP A 669 -26.49 -37.16 11.94
CA ASP A 669 -27.67 -37.86 12.47
C ASP A 669 -28.97 -37.58 11.69
N GLU A 670 -28.94 -36.76 10.63
CA GLU A 670 -30.11 -36.47 9.80
C GLU A 670 -30.37 -37.58 8.77
N PRO A 671 -31.63 -38.05 8.63
CA PRO A 671 -31.90 -39.24 7.82
C PRO A 671 -31.82 -39.01 6.31
N GLN A 672 -31.33 -40.05 5.67
CA GLN A 672 -31.37 -40.41 4.22
C GLN A 672 -31.54 -39.28 3.20
N ARG A 673 -30.45 -38.58 2.93
CA ARG A 673 -30.27 -37.71 1.77
C ARG A 673 -29.27 -38.39 0.82
N PRO A 674 -29.25 -38.01 -0.46
CA PRO A 674 -28.11 -38.31 -1.33
C PRO A 674 -26.80 -37.89 -0.65
N LEU A 675 -25.73 -38.66 -0.83
CA LEU A 675 -24.48 -38.48 -0.08
C LEU A 675 -23.85 -37.09 -0.35
N GLU A 676 -24.02 -36.59 -1.57
CA GLU A 676 -23.60 -35.25 -1.96
C GLU A 676 -24.29 -34.14 -1.14
N ASP A 677 -25.61 -34.26 -0.96
CA ASP A 677 -26.40 -33.29 -0.18
C ASP A 677 -26.02 -33.33 1.31
N VAL A 678 -25.60 -34.50 1.81
CA VAL A 678 -25.09 -34.64 3.19
C VAL A 678 -23.78 -33.88 3.35
N CYS A 679 -22.85 -34.02 2.41
CA CYS A 679 -21.60 -33.26 2.41
C CYS A 679 -21.85 -31.76 2.42
N ASP A 680 -22.70 -31.26 1.51
CA ASP A 680 -23.00 -29.83 1.41
C ASP A 680 -23.72 -29.30 2.65
N HIS A 681 -24.60 -30.11 3.27
CA HIS A 681 -25.26 -29.77 4.52
C HIS A 681 -24.26 -29.65 5.70
N ILE A 682 -23.32 -30.59 5.81
CA ILE A 682 -22.26 -30.56 6.83
C ILE A 682 -21.44 -29.27 6.71
N LEU A 683 -20.97 -28.97 5.50
CA LEU A 683 -20.18 -27.78 5.25
C LEU A 683 -20.93 -26.50 5.58
N ALA A 684 -22.22 -26.41 5.21
CA ALA A 684 -23.04 -25.25 5.52
C ALA A 684 -23.31 -25.11 7.04
N ARG A 685 -23.48 -26.21 7.77
CA ARG A 685 -23.78 -26.21 9.20
C ARG A 685 -22.57 -25.88 10.07
N LEU A 686 -21.39 -26.28 9.65
CA LEU A 686 -20.14 -26.03 10.38
C LEU A 686 -19.52 -24.67 10.05
N ASP A 687 -20.19 -23.82 9.24
CA ASP A 687 -19.75 -22.48 8.81
C ASP A 687 -18.29 -22.44 8.28
N THR A 688 -17.99 -23.42 7.45
CA THR A 688 -16.63 -23.61 6.90
C THR A 688 -16.19 -22.53 5.90
N ALA A 689 -17.10 -21.60 5.52
CA ALA A 689 -16.82 -20.52 4.58
C ALA A 689 -15.75 -19.54 5.07
N HIS A 690 -15.43 -19.55 6.36
CA HIS A 690 -14.43 -18.70 7.01
C HIS A 690 -13.30 -19.52 7.64
N GLY A 691 -13.12 -20.79 7.23
CA GLY A 691 -12.08 -21.68 7.73
C GLY A 691 -10.68 -21.15 7.41
N GLU A 692 -9.79 -21.18 8.42
CA GLU A 692 -8.39 -20.78 8.27
C GLU A 692 -7.50 -21.94 7.75
N ASP A 693 -8.01 -23.18 7.82
CA ASP A 693 -7.32 -24.38 7.39
C ASP A 693 -8.03 -25.10 6.24
N ASP A 694 -7.30 -25.96 5.54
CA ASP A 694 -7.87 -26.78 4.50
C ASP A 694 -8.85 -27.79 5.10
N ILE A 695 -9.81 -28.21 4.29
CA ILE A 695 -10.82 -29.20 4.68
C ILE A 695 -10.83 -30.30 3.64
N ALA A 696 -10.52 -31.53 4.05
CA ALA A 696 -10.77 -32.73 3.29
C ALA A 696 -11.86 -33.56 3.98
N LEU A 697 -12.93 -33.86 3.28
CA LEU A 697 -14.03 -34.71 3.73
C LEU A 697 -14.24 -35.83 2.73
N LEU A 698 -14.12 -37.08 3.19
CA LEU A 698 -14.38 -38.31 2.42
C LEU A 698 -15.48 -39.07 3.11
N MET A 699 -16.59 -39.28 2.42
CA MET A 699 -17.75 -40.00 2.94
C MET A 699 -18.01 -41.23 2.06
N ALA A 700 -18.23 -42.37 2.69
CA ALA A 700 -18.53 -43.61 2.03
C ALA A 700 -19.76 -44.26 2.63
N ARG A 701 -20.78 -44.52 1.80
CA ARG A 701 -21.99 -45.30 2.19
C ARG A 701 -21.89 -46.72 1.69
N VAL A 702 -22.08 -47.65 2.60
CA VAL A 702 -21.95 -49.10 2.33
C VAL A 702 -23.20 -49.66 1.72
N HIS A 703 -23.08 -50.38 0.61
CA HIS A 703 -24.18 -51.24 0.09
C HIS A 703 -23.77 -52.70 0.00
N GLY A 704 -22.47 -53.03 0.05
CA GLY A 704 -21.93 -54.34 -0.22
C GLY A 704 -22.15 -54.79 -1.69
N LEU A 705 -21.64 -55.91 -2.02
CA LEU A 705 -21.95 -56.56 -3.30
C LEU A 705 -23.24 -57.37 -3.17
N PRO A 706 -24.12 -57.38 -4.20
CA PRO A 706 -25.31 -58.24 -4.22
C PRO A 706 -24.92 -59.71 -4.07
N ALA A 707 -25.70 -60.49 -3.28
CA ALA A 707 -25.37 -61.86 -3.01
C ALA A 707 -25.38 -62.77 -4.26
N ASP A 708 -26.10 -62.36 -5.29
CA ASP A 708 -26.14 -63.03 -6.59
C ASP A 708 -24.93 -62.70 -7.48
N SER A 709 -24.09 -61.75 -7.06
CA SER A 709 -22.84 -61.38 -7.72
C SER A 709 -21.60 -62.05 -7.09
N VAL A 710 -21.79 -62.92 -6.10
CA VAL A 710 -20.70 -63.55 -5.34
C VAL A 710 -20.89 -65.09 -5.39
N GLY A 711 -19.87 -65.78 -5.87
CA GLY A 711 -19.71 -67.25 -5.73
C GLY A 711 -18.59 -67.52 -4.73
N ASP A 712 -18.85 -68.32 -3.67
CA ASP A 712 -17.85 -68.61 -2.63
C ASP A 712 -17.95 -70.05 -2.17
N TRP A 713 -16.85 -70.77 -2.30
CA TRP A 713 -16.84 -72.27 -2.06
C TRP A 713 -15.54 -72.65 -1.33
N THR A 714 -15.69 -73.62 -0.37
CA THR A 714 -14.56 -74.23 0.28
C THR A 714 -14.32 -75.59 -0.39
N LEU A 715 -13.11 -75.87 -0.80
CA LEU A 715 -12.69 -77.10 -1.49
C LEU A 715 -11.67 -77.85 -0.64
N GLU A 716 -11.87 -79.16 -0.52
CA GLU A 716 -10.91 -79.99 0.18
C GLU A 716 -9.58 -80.08 -0.57
N PRO A 717 -8.41 -80.25 0.11
CA PRO A 717 -7.12 -80.31 -0.55
C PRO A 717 -6.85 -81.68 -1.21
N ASN A 718 -7.58 -81.92 -2.26
CA ASN A 718 -7.43 -83.17 -3.04
C ASN A 718 -7.47 -82.92 -4.57
N PRO A 719 -6.94 -83.82 -5.44
CA PRO A 719 -6.88 -83.55 -6.86
C PRO A 719 -8.26 -83.44 -7.56
N ARG A 720 -9.33 -83.96 -6.98
CA ARG A 720 -10.69 -83.85 -7.50
C ARG A 720 -11.24 -82.41 -7.38
N SER A 721 -10.69 -81.68 -6.52
CA SER A 721 -11.12 -80.28 -6.28
C SER A 721 -10.80 -79.38 -7.47
N VAL A 722 -9.80 -79.70 -8.32
CA VAL A 722 -9.57 -78.91 -9.54
C VAL A 722 -10.74 -79.09 -10.55
N ALA A 723 -11.26 -80.35 -10.72
CA ALA A 723 -12.41 -80.59 -11.57
C ALA A 723 -13.68 -79.90 -10.99
N ARG A 724 -13.85 -80.05 -9.67
CA ARG A 724 -14.98 -79.41 -8.97
C ARG A 724 -14.94 -77.85 -9.06
N ALA A 725 -13.77 -77.25 -8.95
CA ALA A 725 -13.59 -75.81 -9.09
C ALA A 725 -14.01 -75.32 -10.50
N ARG A 726 -13.66 -76.06 -11.57
CA ARG A 726 -14.10 -75.73 -12.95
C ARG A 726 -15.61 -75.82 -13.11
N GLU A 727 -16.26 -76.87 -12.57
CA GLU A 727 -17.72 -77.01 -12.62
C GLU A 727 -18.40 -75.84 -11.91
N LEU A 728 -17.95 -75.52 -10.72
CA LEU A 728 -18.49 -74.39 -9.92
C LEU A 728 -18.30 -73.05 -10.65
N ALA A 729 -17.14 -72.81 -11.23
CA ALA A 729 -16.87 -71.59 -11.99
C ALA A 729 -17.76 -71.49 -13.24
N ARG A 730 -17.91 -72.61 -13.98
CA ARG A 730 -18.79 -72.67 -15.16
C ARG A 730 -20.24 -72.43 -14.79
N ASP A 731 -20.77 -73.12 -13.79
CA ASP A 731 -22.16 -72.97 -13.36
C ASP A 731 -22.47 -71.58 -12.93
N CYS A 732 -21.53 -70.95 -12.21
CA CYS A 732 -21.61 -69.58 -11.76
C CYS A 732 -21.63 -68.55 -12.91
N LEU A 733 -20.69 -68.70 -13.84
CA LEU A 733 -20.60 -67.79 -15.00
C LEU A 733 -21.79 -67.98 -15.98
N VAL A 734 -22.30 -69.18 -16.14
CA VAL A 734 -23.54 -69.39 -16.90
C VAL A 734 -24.73 -68.74 -16.20
N SER A 735 -24.85 -68.83 -14.88
CA SER A 735 -25.88 -68.15 -14.13
C SER A 735 -25.80 -66.59 -14.20
N TRP A 736 -24.63 -66.06 -14.44
CA TRP A 736 -24.38 -64.67 -14.62
C TRP A 736 -24.47 -64.19 -16.07
N ASP A 737 -24.82 -65.08 -17.03
CA ASP A 737 -24.89 -64.80 -18.47
C ASP A 737 -23.51 -64.35 -19.08
N MET A 738 -22.44 -64.98 -18.57
CA MET A 738 -21.05 -64.68 -18.95
C MET A 738 -20.40 -65.82 -19.70
N ALA A 739 -21.13 -66.45 -20.64
CA ALA A 739 -20.69 -67.58 -21.39
C ALA A 739 -19.34 -67.41 -22.15
N ALA A 740 -19.05 -66.19 -22.59
CA ALA A 740 -17.80 -65.83 -23.28
C ALA A 740 -16.54 -65.93 -22.41
N LEU A 741 -16.65 -65.84 -21.07
CA LEU A 741 -15.53 -65.95 -20.15
C LEU A 741 -15.30 -67.31 -19.56
N VAL A 742 -16.19 -68.25 -19.84
CA VAL A 742 -16.19 -69.62 -19.22
C VAL A 742 -14.89 -70.36 -19.49
N ASP A 743 -14.46 -70.50 -20.75
CA ASP A 743 -13.29 -71.28 -21.09
C ASP A 743 -11.99 -70.67 -20.51
N THR A 744 -11.85 -69.38 -20.59
CA THR A 744 -10.71 -68.64 -19.99
C THR A 744 -10.67 -68.80 -18.49
N THR A 745 -11.81 -68.62 -17.83
CA THR A 745 -11.90 -68.69 -16.38
C THR A 745 -11.65 -70.10 -15.87
N GLU A 746 -12.20 -71.10 -16.51
CA GLU A 746 -11.94 -72.52 -16.16
C GLU A 746 -10.47 -72.94 -16.26
N LEU A 747 -9.78 -72.43 -17.28
CA LEU A 747 -8.36 -72.68 -17.45
C LEU A 747 -7.57 -72.01 -16.29
N LEU A 748 -7.84 -70.70 -16.03
CA LEU A 748 -7.13 -69.98 -15.00
C LEU A 748 -7.46 -70.50 -13.59
N VAL A 749 -8.71 -70.84 -13.27
CA VAL A 749 -9.12 -71.44 -12.00
C VAL A 749 -8.39 -72.81 -11.82
N SER A 750 -8.30 -73.61 -12.88
CA SER A 750 -7.54 -74.87 -12.81
C SER A 750 -6.09 -74.65 -12.43
N GLU A 751 -5.43 -73.67 -12.97
CA GLU A 751 -4.04 -73.35 -12.68
C GLU A 751 -3.88 -72.84 -11.23
N LEU A 752 -4.76 -71.91 -10.79
CA LEU A 752 -4.67 -71.36 -9.40
C LEU A 752 -4.96 -72.43 -8.34
N VAL A 753 -6.02 -73.32 -8.55
CA VAL A 753 -6.35 -74.33 -7.59
C VAL A 753 -5.27 -75.43 -7.61
N THR A 754 -4.68 -75.75 -8.76
CA THR A 754 -3.54 -76.70 -8.84
C THR A 754 -2.31 -76.15 -8.10
N ASN A 755 -2.06 -74.79 -8.17
CA ASN A 755 -0.97 -74.17 -7.45
C ASN A 755 -1.24 -74.20 -5.92
N ALA A 756 -2.49 -73.97 -5.51
CA ALA A 756 -2.87 -74.09 -4.11
C ALA A 756 -2.71 -75.51 -3.58
N LEU A 757 -3.07 -76.59 -4.40
CA LEU A 757 -2.87 -77.94 -4.02
C LEU A 757 -1.40 -78.35 -3.93
N ARG A 758 -0.49 -77.80 -4.78
CA ARG A 758 0.93 -78.16 -4.83
C ARG A 758 1.76 -77.42 -3.83
N HIS A 759 1.41 -76.19 -3.54
CA HIS A 759 2.23 -75.29 -2.80
C HIS A 759 1.53 -74.65 -1.60
N GLY A 760 0.20 -74.86 -1.46
CA GLY A 760 -0.64 -74.44 -0.38
C GLY A 760 -0.67 -75.42 0.79
N GLN A 761 -1.40 -75.11 1.83
CA GLN A 761 -1.72 -75.95 2.99
C GLN A 761 -3.16 -75.70 3.38
N GLY A 762 -3.81 -76.67 4.04
CA GLY A 762 -5.21 -76.59 4.49
C GLY A 762 -6.24 -76.61 3.38
N ASP A 763 -7.45 -76.16 3.72
CA ASP A 763 -8.57 -76.03 2.77
C ASP A 763 -8.31 -74.93 1.78
N ILE A 764 -8.86 -75.11 0.53
CA ILE A 764 -8.77 -74.12 -0.53
C ILE A 764 -10.11 -73.43 -0.62
N ARG A 765 -10.11 -72.13 -0.56
CA ARG A 765 -11.33 -71.32 -0.79
C ARG A 765 -11.26 -70.73 -2.19
N LEU A 766 -12.26 -70.99 -3.00
CA LEU A 766 -12.46 -70.42 -4.33
C LEU A 766 -13.58 -69.41 -4.25
N ARG A 767 -13.31 -68.21 -4.80
CA ARG A 767 -14.29 -67.16 -4.86
C ARG A 767 -14.32 -66.49 -6.24
N LEU A 768 -15.54 -66.26 -6.75
CA LEU A 768 -15.80 -65.52 -7.98
C LEU A 768 -16.65 -64.34 -7.67
N LEU A 769 -16.32 -63.17 -8.24
CA LEU A 769 -16.96 -61.91 -7.98
C LEU A 769 -17.25 -61.23 -9.31
N ARG A 770 -18.47 -60.70 -9.43
CA ARG A 770 -18.94 -59.95 -10.60
C ARG A 770 -19.37 -58.57 -10.16
N ASP A 771 -18.69 -57.56 -10.74
CA ASP A 771 -19.07 -56.15 -10.65
C ASP A 771 -18.69 -55.49 -11.98
N ARG A 772 -17.73 -54.60 -12.05
CA ARG A 772 -17.18 -53.99 -13.25
C ARG A 772 -16.22 -54.92 -14.00
N THR A 773 -15.63 -55.83 -13.30
CA THR A 773 -14.75 -56.91 -13.80
C THR A 773 -15.17 -58.23 -13.18
N LEU A 774 -14.77 -59.35 -13.78
CA LEU A 774 -14.82 -60.66 -13.15
C LEU A 774 -13.53 -60.90 -12.38
N VAL A 775 -13.61 -61.02 -11.05
CA VAL A 775 -12.48 -61.38 -10.20
C VAL A 775 -12.60 -62.82 -9.75
N CYS A 776 -11.50 -63.57 -9.81
CA CYS A 776 -11.35 -64.87 -9.23
C CYS A 776 -10.26 -64.89 -8.18
N GLU A 777 -10.56 -65.28 -6.95
CA GLU A 777 -9.65 -65.46 -5.85
C GLU A 777 -9.54 -66.90 -5.41
N VAL A 778 -8.30 -67.36 -5.17
CA VAL A 778 -8.02 -68.72 -4.61
C VAL A 778 -7.14 -68.55 -3.38
N TRP A 779 -7.68 -68.90 -2.23
CA TRP A 779 -7.01 -68.74 -0.92
C TRP A 779 -6.53 -70.14 -0.45
N ASP A 780 -5.35 -70.16 0.22
CA ASP A 780 -4.78 -71.27 0.96
C ASP A 780 -4.00 -70.82 2.20
N ASP A 781 -3.76 -71.79 3.14
CA ASP A 781 -3.13 -71.57 4.45
C ASP A 781 -1.59 -71.32 4.38
N ALA A 782 -0.95 -71.43 3.21
CA ALA A 782 0.49 -71.26 3.12
C ALA A 782 0.95 -69.82 3.01
N LEU A 783 1.92 -69.42 3.79
CA LEU A 783 2.46 -68.04 3.84
C LEU A 783 3.44 -67.74 2.68
N ALA A 784 3.90 -68.74 1.91
CA ALA A 784 4.86 -68.60 0.85
C ALA A 784 4.18 -67.98 -0.39
N GLN A 785 4.56 -66.79 -0.81
CA GLN A 785 4.02 -66.19 -2.02
C GLN A 785 4.54 -66.86 -3.30
N PRO A 786 3.72 -66.93 -4.36
CA PRO A 786 4.11 -67.54 -5.63
C PRO A 786 5.13 -66.58 -6.30
N ARG A 787 6.26 -67.18 -6.77
CA ARG A 787 7.29 -66.40 -7.50
C ARG A 787 7.26 -66.78 -8.97
N ARG A 788 7.25 -65.79 -9.84
CA ARG A 788 7.39 -65.91 -11.28
C ARG A 788 8.76 -66.58 -11.57
N ARG A 789 8.77 -67.81 -12.03
CA ARG A 789 9.96 -68.51 -12.59
C ARG A 789 9.87 -68.54 -14.11
N ARG A 790 10.92 -68.11 -14.80
CA ARG A 790 11.01 -68.43 -16.26
C ARG A 790 11.14 -69.98 -16.40
N ALA A 791 10.06 -70.60 -16.80
CA ALA A 791 10.11 -72.01 -17.13
C ALA A 791 10.95 -72.22 -18.41
N ARG A 792 11.87 -73.19 -18.42
CA ARG A 792 12.54 -73.61 -19.65
C ARG A 792 11.56 -74.48 -20.46
N ALA A 793 11.72 -74.59 -21.79
CA ALA A 793 10.82 -75.29 -22.68
C ALA A 793 10.63 -76.81 -22.34
N THR A 794 11.49 -77.32 -21.43
CA THR A 794 11.48 -78.76 -20.96
C THR A 794 10.83 -78.93 -19.59
N ASP A 795 10.38 -77.83 -18.92
CA ASP A 795 9.85 -77.99 -17.56
C ASP A 795 8.35 -78.20 -17.58
N GLU A 796 7.89 -79.43 -17.13
CA GLU A 796 6.46 -79.77 -16.96
C GLU A 796 5.75 -78.97 -15.84
N GLY A 797 6.46 -78.14 -15.08
CA GLY A 797 5.94 -77.34 -13.99
C GLY A 797 6.41 -75.84 -14.08
N GLY A 798 5.51 -74.83 -13.85
CA GLY A 798 5.80 -73.46 -13.81
C GLY A 798 5.20 -72.62 -14.92
N ARG A 799 4.38 -73.19 -15.81
CA ARG A 799 3.65 -72.43 -16.87
C ARG A 799 2.34 -71.83 -16.41
N GLY A 800 1.77 -72.31 -15.29
CA GLY A 800 0.45 -71.90 -14.82
C GLY A 800 0.36 -70.40 -14.54
N LEU A 801 1.27 -69.78 -13.78
CA LEU A 801 1.28 -68.34 -13.51
C LEU A 801 1.64 -67.49 -14.75
N GLN A 802 2.31 -68.07 -15.74
CA GLN A 802 2.56 -67.47 -17.01
C GLN A 802 1.29 -67.37 -17.87
N LEU A 803 0.44 -68.35 -17.83
CA LEU A 803 -0.87 -68.41 -18.47
C LEU A 803 -1.80 -67.37 -17.76
N VAL A 804 -1.82 -67.34 -16.43
CA VAL A 804 -2.58 -66.33 -15.67
C VAL A 804 -2.15 -64.92 -16.10
N SER A 805 -0.84 -64.65 -16.18
CA SER A 805 -0.32 -63.37 -16.62
C SER A 805 -0.62 -62.96 -18.04
N LEU A 806 -0.86 -63.95 -18.94
CA LEU A 806 -1.13 -63.68 -20.35
C LEU A 806 -2.62 -63.51 -20.66
N LEU A 807 -3.48 -64.22 -19.94
CA LEU A 807 -4.91 -64.27 -20.20
C LEU A 807 -5.75 -63.38 -19.32
N SER A 808 -5.18 -62.88 -18.20
CA SER A 808 -5.88 -61.93 -17.30
C SER A 808 -5.53 -60.50 -17.59
N THR A 809 -6.46 -59.58 -17.37
CA THR A 809 -6.25 -58.13 -17.39
C THR A 809 -5.28 -57.72 -16.28
N ARG A 810 -5.49 -58.27 -15.10
CA ARG A 810 -4.63 -58.10 -13.92
C ARG A 810 -4.56 -59.40 -13.14
N TRP A 811 -3.48 -59.64 -12.43
CA TRP A 811 -3.34 -60.76 -11.52
C TRP A 811 -2.35 -60.40 -10.42
N GLY A 812 -2.44 -61.07 -9.27
CA GLY A 812 -1.51 -60.85 -8.16
C GLY A 812 -1.64 -61.89 -7.07
N SER A 813 -0.92 -61.65 -6.01
CA SER A 813 -1.03 -62.44 -4.78
C SER A 813 -0.91 -61.53 -3.57
N ARG A 814 -1.77 -61.70 -2.58
CA ARG A 814 -1.72 -61.02 -1.30
C ARG A 814 -1.44 -62.00 -0.16
N ARG A 815 -0.80 -61.51 0.87
CA ARG A 815 -0.58 -62.25 2.11
C ARG A 815 -1.67 -61.88 3.08
N THR A 816 -2.21 -62.86 3.78
CA THR A 816 -3.18 -62.68 4.88
C THR A 816 -2.57 -63.25 6.16
N HIS A 817 -3.13 -62.87 7.33
CA HIS A 817 -2.66 -63.41 8.65
C HIS A 817 -2.61 -64.91 8.73
N ARG A 818 -3.39 -65.65 7.94
CA ARG A 818 -3.57 -67.12 8.01
C ARG A 818 -3.21 -67.83 6.70
N GLY A 819 -2.64 -67.14 5.70
CA GLY A 819 -2.34 -67.73 4.41
C GLY A 819 -2.05 -66.77 3.32
N LYS A 820 -2.42 -67.12 2.09
CA LYS A 820 -2.28 -66.22 0.92
C LYS A 820 -3.49 -66.37 0.01
N THR A 821 -3.84 -65.29 -0.69
CA THR A 821 -4.78 -65.27 -1.82
C THR A 821 -4.01 -65.05 -3.09
N VAL A 822 -4.28 -65.88 -4.13
CA VAL A 822 -3.83 -65.61 -5.50
C VAL A 822 -5.06 -65.33 -6.33
N TRP A 823 -5.03 -64.21 -7.08
CA TRP A 823 -6.21 -63.74 -7.79
C TRP A 823 -5.89 -63.31 -9.21
N PHE A 824 -6.92 -63.32 -10.10
CA PHE A 824 -6.92 -62.68 -11.40
C PHE A 824 -8.21 -61.94 -11.68
N GLU A 825 -8.16 -60.96 -12.58
CA GLU A 825 -9.26 -60.14 -13.07
C GLU A 825 -9.40 -60.27 -14.58
N LEU A 826 -10.63 -60.34 -15.07
CA LEU A 826 -10.97 -60.33 -16.49
C LEU A 826 -11.99 -59.20 -16.73
N ASP A 827 -11.79 -58.49 -17.84
CA ASP A 827 -12.75 -57.46 -18.28
C ASP A 827 -14.07 -58.12 -18.70
N LEU A 828 -15.20 -57.48 -18.35
CA LEU A 828 -16.50 -57.96 -18.82
C LEU A 828 -16.65 -57.69 -20.31
N PRO A 829 -17.28 -58.59 -21.09
CA PRO A 829 -17.55 -58.34 -22.51
C PRO A 829 -18.43 -57.10 -22.64
N SER A 830 -17.93 -56.09 -23.39
CA SER A 830 -18.71 -54.89 -23.69
C SER A 830 -19.87 -55.26 -24.64
N ASP A 831 -21.09 -54.77 -24.31
CA ASP A 831 -22.29 -54.90 -25.18
C ASP A 831 -22.09 -54.20 -26.53
N GLY A 832 -21.32 -54.75 -27.45
CA GLY A 832 -21.21 -54.11 -28.78
C GLY A 832 -19.98 -54.36 -29.65
N GLY A 833 -19.16 -55.37 -29.36
CA GLY A 833 -18.00 -55.58 -30.21
C GLY A 833 -17.54 -57.07 -30.21
N GLY A 834 -18.04 -57.85 -31.11
CA GLY A 834 -17.60 -59.20 -31.30
C GLY A 834 -16.15 -59.25 -31.81
N SER A 835 -15.20 -59.44 -30.89
CA SER A 835 -13.92 -60.11 -31.16
C SER A 835 -13.98 -61.44 -30.46
N THR A 836 -14.16 -62.46 -31.28
CA THR A 836 -14.27 -63.84 -30.82
C THR A 836 -12.99 -64.27 -30.14
N GLY A 837 -13.11 -64.74 -28.88
CA GLY A 837 -12.01 -65.28 -28.08
C GLY A 837 -11.27 -66.45 -28.75
N GLU A 838 -11.80 -66.98 -29.79
CA GLU A 838 -11.19 -68.01 -30.66
C GLU A 838 -9.93 -67.52 -31.35
N ASP A 839 -9.89 -66.32 -31.88
CA ASP A 839 -8.70 -65.77 -32.57
C ASP A 839 -7.50 -65.56 -31.60
N THR A 840 -7.76 -65.25 -30.32
CA THR A 840 -6.68 -65.05 -29.31
C THR A 840 -6.14 -66.40 -28.82
N ILE A 841 -6.98 -67.42 -28.68
CA ILE A 841 -6.60 -68.74 -28.24
C ILE A 841 -5.85 -69.47 -29.38
N GLU A 842 -6.27 -69.37 -30.66
CA GLU A 842 -5.61 -69.95 -31.83
C GLU A 842 -4.24 -69.23 -32.09
N ALA A 843 -4.13 -67.97 -31.93
CA ALA A 843 -2.85 -67.25 -31.99
C ALA A 843 -1.87 -67.63 -30.86
N LEU A 844 -2.40 -68.00 -29.67
CA LEU A 844 -1.58 -68.45 -28.54
C LEU A 844 -1.17 -69.90 -28.65
N LEU A 845 -2.03 -70.79 -29.23
CA LEU A 845 -1.66 -72.17 -29.51
C LEU A 845 -0.62 -72.31 -30.65
N SER A 846 -0.48 -71.31 -31.52
CA SER A 846 0.56 -71.18 -32.50
C SER A 846 1.94 -70.76 -31.95
N LEU A 847 2.03 -70.36 -30.72
CA LEU A 847 3.26 -69.93 -30.01
C LEU A 847 3.84 -71.03 -29.10
N PHE A 848 3.17 -72.17 -29.02
CA PHE A 848 3.60 -73.39 -28.32
C PHE A 848 3.78 -74.56 -29.31
#